data_e51281a7ee450c2a3bdfc6d07449e8a3
#
_entry.id   e51281a7ee450c2a3bdfc6d07449e8a3
#
_cell.length_a   1.000
_cell.length_b   1.000
_cell.length_c   1.000
_cell.angle_alpha   90.00
_cell.angle_beta   90.00
_cell.angle_gamma   90.00
#
_symmetry.space_group_name_H-M   'P 1'
#
loop_
_entity.id
_entity.type
_entity.pdbx_description
1 polymer ?
#
loop_
_entity_poly.entity_id
_entity_poly.type
_entity_poly.pdbx_seq_one_letter_code
_entity_poly.pdbx_strand_id
1 'polypeptide(L)'
;MASGTALIYDEEMTTHKLLWSDPICDIEVPERLSSSYEQLKCYHLVERCVQVPAREGSEEEILLVHSSEHLEVAKSTQTMNEEELKRVSGNYDAFFFHPNTYCCARLAVGATLQLVDAVMLGKVCNGMALVRPPGHHSQKNAANGFCLFNNVAIAAEYAKLKYSLQRILIVDWDVHHGQGTQYIFEEDPSVLYFSWHRYEHQEFWPSLKESDYDAVGLGRGKGFNVNLPWNKVGMENSDYLAAFFHVLLPMAFEFDPELVIVSSGYDSGIGDPEGQMNATPEVFAHLTHFLMQLANGRLCVILEGGYHLKSLSESVCMTVKTLLGDPVPQITGEMAPCLSAVESIQNVRAAHKPYWKWLMYEDTSFLQNLSTKSHVLKKPDLDPSTEYESKIINVNEIVKVERFLELHMKNILFPVPPIKTAATDSKGSAHLLPVPVHLVKEMDKSEIKALLSGFYADLVEEDKSLLSLGNMLVILDKILKKEVCNGIAASPTAAVSVAVALRHAVRFGFQRVLCVFVGDMQIIPNTEDGKILMIHICEKEQSEKTSSKHYISLNWKEDAEGNDFFAAVLGFILPIAYSYQPDLTVIAVGPNRSLGISGISLLFALLQGLAESRIFAVIEDTEIILMQSVAKVLVGASTPHFGVYVPPTQEKVNKIKLLRDQFQEEWKMLQCSVKDGISRN
;
A
#
# COMPACT_ATOMS: atom_id res chain seq x y z
N MET A 1 -1.63 6.19 -23.67
CA MET A 1 -1.37 5.55 -22.35
C MET A 1 -2.63 4.81 -21.95
N ALA A 2 -2.50 3.64 -21.34
CA ALA A 2 -3.63 2.90 -20.79
C ALA A 2 -4.42 3.80 -19.83
N SER A 3 -5.72 3.69 -19.81
CA SER A 3 -6.58 4.43 -18.87
C SER A 3 -7.69 3.52 -18.39
N GLY A 4 -8.05 3.65 -17.13
CA GLY A 4 -9.12 2.90 -16.51
C GLY A 4 -8.64 1.69 -15.70
N THR A 5 -9.59 1.13 -14.96
CA THR A 5 -9.43 0.00 -14.04
C THR A 5 -10.33 -1.13 -14.50
N ALA A 6 -9.80 -2.34 -14.65
CA ALA A 6 -10.60 -3.52 -14.97
C ALA A 6 -11.30 -4.07 -13.72
N LEU A 7 -12.51 -4.58 -13.91
CA LEU A 7 -13.20 -5.41 -12.93
C LEU A 7 -13.67 -6.68 -13.62
N ILE A 8 -13.35 -7.83 -13.02
CA ILE A 8 -13.78 -9.14 -13.48
C ILE A 8 -14.57 -9.82 -12.38
N TYR A 9 -15.77 -10.25 -12.73
CA TYR A 9 -16.68 -11.01 -11.88
C TYR A 9 -17.51 -11.93 -12.77
N ASP A 10 -17.75 -13.14 -12.29
CA ASP A 10 -18.68 -14.07 -12.93
C ASP A 10 -19.49 -14.80 -11.86
N GLU A 11 -20.82 -14.72 -11.97
CA GLU A 11 -21.74 -15.30 -11.00
C GLU A 11 -21.63 -16.83 -10.93
N GLU A 12 -21.20 -17.50 -12.01
CA GLU A 12 -21.03 -18.97 -12.05
C GLU A 12 -20.07 -19.46 -10.94
N MET A 13 -19.08 -18.66 -10.57
CA MET A 13 -18.17 -19.01 -9.48
C MET A 13 -18.84 -19.10 -8.09
N THR A 14 -20.07 -18.62 -7.93
CA THR A 14 -20.89 -18.81 -6.73
C THR A 14 -21.48 -20.21 -6.62
N THR A 15 -21.44 -20.99 -7.68
CA THR A 15 -21.97 -22.37 -7.69
C THR A 15 -21.06 -23.36 -6.98
N HIS A 16 -19.79 -23.03 -6.76
CA HIS A 16 -18.91 -23.77 -5.83
C HIS A 16 -19.38 -23.53 -4.41
N LYS A 17 -19.86 -24.59 -3.74
CA LYS A 17 -20.40 -24.53 -2.37
C LYS A 17 -20.25 -25.86 -1.65
N LEU A 18 -20.18 -25.81 -0.34
CA LEU A 18 -20.17 -26.99 0.50
C LEU A 18 -21.53 -27.69 0.48
N LEU A 19 -21.55 -29.03 0.37
CA LEU A 19 -22.78 -29.83 0.30
C LEU A 19 -23.13 -30.53 1.64
N TRP A 20 -22.19 -30.58 2.57
CA TRP A 20 -22.35 -31.19 3.90
C TRP A 20 -21.95 -30.20 4.98
N SER A 21 -22.23 -30.51 6.24
CA SER A 21 -21.73 -29.68 7.35
C SER A 21 -20.25 -30.03 7.62
N ASP A 22 -19.41 -28.99 7.67
CA ASP A 22 -17.99 -29.09 8.00
C ASP A 22 -17.57 -27.80 8.72
N PRO A 23 -17.25 -27.85 10.02
CA PRO A 23 -17.01 -26.65 10.83
C PRO A 23 -15.77 -25.86 10.39
N ILE A 24 -14.87 -26.45 9.59
CA ILE A 24 -13.68 -25.76 9.06
C ILE A 24 -14.06 -25.05 7.75
N CYS A 25 -14.80 -25.72 6.87
CA CYS A 25 -15.10 -25.23 5.53
C CYS A 25 -16.38 -24.39 5.45
N ASP A 26 -17.22 -24.38 6.48
CA ASP A 26 -18.51 -23.66 6.51
C ASP A 26 -18.41 -22.13 6.30
N ILE A 27 -17.23 -21.54 6.50
CA ILE A 27 -16.98 -20.11 6.38
C ILE A 27 -16.68 -19.65 4.94
N GLU A 28 -16.21 -20.58 4.07
CA GLU A 28 -15.89 -20.28 2.68
C GLU A 28 -17.16 -20.38 1.80
N VAL A 29 -18.00 -19.37 1.87
CA VAL A 29 -19.32 -19.33 1.28
C VAL A 29 -19.39 -18.50 -0.02
N PRO A 30 -20.34 -18.82 -0.94
CA PRO A 30 -20.53 -18.03 -2.17
C PRO A 30 -20.79 -16.54 -1.94
N GLU A 31 -21.43 -16.21 -0.82
CA GLU A 31 -21.77 -14.84 -0.42
C GLU A 31 -20.55 -13.94 -0.28
N ARG A 32 -19.35 -14.48 -0.07
CA ARG A 32 -18.09 -13.72 -0.08
C ARG A 32 -17.92 -12.99 -1.41
N LEU A 33 -18.22 -13.65 -2.52
CA LEU A 33 -18.11 -13.10 -3.85
C LEU A 33 -19.30 -12.17 -4.18
N SER A 34 -20.53 -12.64 -3.96
CA SER A 34 -21.74 -11.89 -4.32
C SER A 34 -21.93 -10.63 -3.47
N SER A 35 -21.68 -10.68 -2.15
CA SER A 35 -21.79 -9.49 -1.29
C SER A 35 -20.76 -8.41 -1.65
N SER A 36 -19.53 -8.82 -2.02
CA SER A 36 -18.50 -7.89 -2.47
C SER A 36 -18.92 -7.18 -3.77
N TYR A 37 -19.44 -7.92 -4.72
CA TYR A 37 -19.93 -7.35 -5.98
C TYR A 37 -21.15 -6.44 -5.80
N GLU A 38 -22.11 -6.83 -4.96
CA GLU A 38 -23.28 -5.99 -4.62
C GLU A 38 -22.86 -4.70 -3.90
N GLN A 39 -21.88 -4.75 -2.99
CA GLN A 39 -21.38 -3.55 -2.34
C GLN A 39 -20.68 -2.59 -3.32
N LEU A 40 -19.93 -3.12 -4.30
CA LEU A 40 -19.38 -2.33 -5.39
C LEU A 40 -20.47 -1.63 -6.21
N LYS A 41 -21.60 -2.30 -6.51
CA LYS A 41 -22.77 -1.69 -7.15
C LYS A 41 -23.38 -0.60 -6.28
N CYS A 42 -23.55 -0.85 -4.97
CA CYS A 42 -24.11 0.14 -4.05
C CYS A 42 -23.29 1.45 -4.03
N TYR A 43 -21.98 1.37 -4.21
CA TYR A 43 -21.10 2.53 -4.29
C TYR A 43 -20.87 3.05 -5.72
N HIS A 44 -21.61 2.54 -6.71
CA HIS A 44 -21.50 2.91 -8.12
C HIS A 44 -20.07 2.77 -8.68
N LEU A 45 -19.34 1.75 -8.22
CA LEU A 45 -17.96 1.50 -8.65
C LEU A 45 -17.91 0.60 -9.89
N VAL A 46 -18.89 -0.30 -10.04
CA VAL A 46 -18.95 -1.24 -11.16
C VAL A 46 -19.05 -0.50 -12.50
N GLU A 47 -19.90 0.52 -12.57
CA GLU A 47 -20.12 1.31 -13.80
C GLU A 47 -18.91 2.17 -14.18
N ARG A 48 -18.02 2.43 -13.22
CA ARG A 48 -16.78 3.19 -13.44
C ARG A 48 -15.63 2.31 -13.91
N CYS A 49 -15.74 0.99 -13.73
CA CYS A 49 -14.74 0.03 -14.16
C CYS A 49 -14.97 -0.45 -15.58
N VAL A 50 -13.89 -0.81 -16.26
CA VAL A 50 -13.93 -1.56 -17.52
C VAL A 50 -14.29 -3.00 -17.20
N GLN A 51 -15.50 -3.42 -17.59
CA GLN A 51 -15.93 -4.79 -17.39
C GLN A 51 -15.19 -5.70 -18.38
N VAL A 52 -14.39 -6.63 -17.86
CA VAL A 52 -13.69 -7.63 -18.64
C VAL A 52 -14.38 -8.98 -18.39
N PRO A 53 -14.86 -9.68 -19.43
CA PRO A 53 -15.55 -10.96 -19.24
C PRO A 53 -14.57 -12.01 -18.72
N ALA A 54 -15.02 -12.86 -17.79
CA ALA A 54 -14.28 -14.04 -17.41
C ALA A 54 -14.25 -15.05 -18.58
N ARG A 55 -13.21 -15.86 -18.64
CA ARG A 55 -13.11 -17.05 -19.47
C ARG A 55 -12.63 -18.23 -18.63
N GLU A 56 -12.84 -19.42 -19.10
CA GLU A 56 -12.17 -20.57 -18.48
C GLU A 56 -10.67 -20.57 -18.80
N GLY A 57 -9.85 -20.88 -17.80
CA GLY A 57 -8.44 -21.20 -18.00
C GLY A 57 -8.31 -22.53 -18.74
N SER A 58 -7.36 -22.65 -19.65
CA SER A 58 -7.09 -23.91 -20.34
C SER A 58 -6.32 -24.89 -19.44
N GLU A 59 -6.37 -26.18 -19.78
CA GLU A 59 -5.61 -27.19 -19.04
C GLU A 59 -4.10 -26.93 -19.18
N GLU A 60 -3.63 -26.47 -20.35
CA GLU A 60 -2.22 -26.09 -20.55
C GLU A 60 -1.79 -24.91 -19.68
N GLU A 61 -2.69 -23.94 -19.45
CA GLU A 61 -2.42 -22.81 -18.55
C GLU A 61 -2.30 -23.27 -17.08
N ILE A 62 -3.17 -24.20 -16.64
CA ILE A 62 -3.12 -24.79 -15.29
C ILE A 62 -1.84 -25.61 -15.11
N LEU A 63 -1.44 -26.35 -16.13
CA LEU A 63 -0.21 -27.17 -16.12
C LEU A 63 1.09 -26.37 -16.13
N LEU A 64 1.04 -25.03 -16.25
CA LEU A 64 2.22 -24.18 -15.99
C LEU A 64 2.74 -24.32 -14.55
N VAL A 65 1.86 -24.65 -13.63
CA VAL A 65 2.15 -24.74 -12.19
C VAL A 65 1.82 -26.12 -11.63
N HIS A 66 0.65 -26.66 -11.97
CA HIS A 66 0.13 -27.88 -11.37
C HIS A 66 0.52 -29.14 -12.12
N SER A 67 0.52 -30.27 -11.43
CA SER A 67 0.75 -31.56 -12.07
C SER A 67 -0.49 -32.07 -12.81
N SER A 68 -0.26 -32.94 -13.78
CA SER A 68 -1.34 -33.63 -14.52
C SER A 68 -2.23 -34.46 -13.58
N GLU A 69 -1.65 -35.09 -12.57
CA GLU A 69 -2.39 -35.90 -11.61
C GLU A 69 -3.38 -35.04 -10.80
N HIS A 70 -2.95 -33.85 -10.34
CA HIS A 70 -3.82 -32.94 -9.60
C HIS A 70 -4.96 -32.41 -10.48
N LEU A 71 -4.66 -32.09 -11.73
CA LEU A 71 -5.65 -31.66 -12.73
C LEU A 71 -6.71 -32.75 -13.01
N GLU A 72 -6.28 -34.01 -13.21
CA GLU A 72 -7.18 -35.13 -13.47
C GLU A 72 -8.06 -35.47 -12.25
N VAL A 73 -7.54 -35.38 -11.01
CA VAL A 73 -8.36 -35.50 -9.82
C VAL A 73 -9.46 -34.43 -9.81
N ALA A 74 -9.10 -33.16 -9.98
CA ALA A 74 -10.06 -32.06 -10.01
C ALA A 74 -11.15 -32.26 -11.08
N LYS A 75 -10.74 -32.68 -12.29
CA LYS A 75 -11.63 -32.95 -13.42
C LYS A 75 -12.61 -34.10 -13.16
N SER A 76 -12.15 -35.16 -12.47
CA SER A 76 -12.96 -36.33 -12.15
C SER A 76 -14.12 -36.04 -11.19
N THR A 77 -14.02 -34.99 -10.38
CA THR A 77 -15.03 -34.66 -9.35
C THR A 77 -16.36 -34.20 -9.95
N GLN A 78 -16.39 -33.76 -11.21
CA GLN A 78 -17.60 -33.25 -11.88
C GLN A 78 -18.75 -34.26 -11.97
N THR A 79 -18.43 -35.54 -11.97
CA THR A 79 -19.43 -36.64 -12.12
C THR A 79 -19.64 -37.41 -10.82
N MET A 80 -18.99 -37.01 -9.73
CA MET A 80 -19.08 -37.68 -8.42
C MET A 80 -20.35 -37.26 -7.68
N ASN A 81 -20.95 -38.19 -6.96
CA ASN A 81 -22.01 -37.90 -5.99
C ASN A 81 -21.45 -37.34 -4.69
N GLU A 82 -22.34 -36.89 -3.79
CA GLU A 82 -21.94 -36.24 -2.54
C GLU A 82 -21.02 -37.10 -1.64
N GLU A 83 -21.30 -38.41 -1.51
CA GLU A 83 -20.49 -39.30 -0.71
C GLU A 83 -19.08 -39.50 -1.30
N GLU A 84 -18.97 -39.56 -2.62
CA GLU A 84 -17.70 -39.65 -3.32
C GLU A 84 -16.91 -38.34 -3.19
N LEU A 85 -17.58 -37.19 -3.36
CA LEU A 85 -16.97 -35.87 -3.16
C LEU A 85 -16.46 -35.70 -1.74
N LYS A 86 -17.25 -36.06 -0.73
CA LYS A 86 -16.84 -36.00 0.67
C LYS A 86 -15.62 -36.87 0.96
N ARG A 87 -15.59 -38.09 0.39
CA ARG A 87 -14.44 -38.99 0.53
C ARG A 87 -13.17 -38.43 -0.12
N VAL A 88 -13.28 -37.87 -1.33
CA VAL A 88 -12.14 -37.27 -2.04
C VAL A 88 -11.65 -36.01 -1.30
N SER A 89 -12.58 -35.17 -0.84
CA SER A 89 -12.26 -33.97 -0.04
C SER A 89 -11.48 -34.31 1.23
N GLY A 90 -11.81 -35.41 1.89
CA GLY A 90 -11.10 -35.87 3.10
C GLY A 90 -9.62 -36.26 2.89
N ASN A 91 -9.11 -36.26 1.66
CA ASN A 91 -7.67 -36.44 1.38
C ASN A 91 -6.87 -35.14 1.45
N TYR A 92 -7.56 -33.99 1.61
CA TYR A 92 -6.96 -32.65 1.59
C TYR A 92 -7.21 -31.93 2.92
N ASP A 93 -6.30 -31.09 3.29
CA ASP A 93 -6.45 -30.27 4.49
C ASP A 93 -7.29 -29.02 4.19
N ALA A 94 -8.39 -28.84 4.93
CA ALA A 94 -9.31 -27.72 4.82
C ALA A 94 -9.78 -27.44 3.37
N PHE A 95 -10.25 -28.48 2.66
CA PHE A 95 -10.75 -28.35 1.29
C PHE A 95 -11.98 -29.22 1.03
N PHE A 96 -12.91 -28.71 0.20
CA PHE A 96 -14.10 -29.43 -0.22
C PHE A 96 -14.33 -29.34 -1.73
N PHE A 97 -14.84 -30.42 -2.30
CA PHE A 97 -15.27 -30.46 -3.68
C PHE A 97 -16.80 -30.35 -3.82
N HIS A 98 -17.23 -29.66 -4.85
CA HIS A 98 -18.57 -29.63 -5.39
C HIS A 98 -18.50 -30.07 -6.86
N PRO A 99 -19.53 -30.61 -7.51
CA PRO A 99 -19.47 -30.96 -8.95
C PRO A 99 -19.02 -29.81 -9.84
N ASN A 100 -19.31 -28.55 -9.46
CA ASN A 100 -18.94 -27.36 -10.22
C ASN A 100 -17.56 -26.78 -9.80
N THR A 101 -16.87 -27.36 -8.82
CA THR A 101 -15.58 -26.81 -8.34
C THR A 101 -14.56 -26.66 -9.47
N TYR A 102 -14.44 -27.67 -10.32
CA TYR A 102 -13.49 -27.64 -11.44
C TYR A 102 -13.80 -26.51 -12.42
N CYS A 103 -15.08 -26.35 -12.82
CA CYS A 103 -15.49 -25.26 -13.71
C CYS A 103 -15.26 -23.87 -13.07
N CYS A 104 -15.66 -23.69 -11.80
CA CYS A 104 -15.43 -22.46 -11.07
C CYS A 104 -13.93 -22.12 -10.93
N ALA A 105 -13.10 -23.11 -10.61
CA ALA A 105 -11.66 -22.92 -10.52
C ALA A 105 -11.02 -22.57 -11.86
N ARG A 106 -11.49 -23.14 -12.97
CA ARG A 106 -11.06 -22.75 -14.32
C ARG A 106 -11.46 -21.31 -14.64
N LEU A 107 -12.69 -20.89 -14.26
CA LEU A 107 -13.12 -19.51 -14.39
C LEU A 107 -12.25 -18.56 -13.55
N ALA A 108 -11.90 -18.94 -12.32
CA ALA A 108 -11.02 -18.15 -11.47
C ALA A 108 -9.62 -17.96 -12.10
N VAL A 109 -9.02 -19.04 -12.60
CA VAL A 109 -7.75 -18.98 -13.34
C VAL A 109 -7.89 -18.08 -14.57
N GLY A 110 -8.89 -18.35 -15.42
CA GLY A 110 -9.08 -17.61 -16.67
C GLY A 110 -9.40 -16.14 -16.46
N ALA A 111 -10.18 -15.77 -15.43
CA ALA A 111 -10.43 -14.39 -15.04
C ALA A 111 -9.13 -13.68 -14.62
N THR A 112 -8.29 -14.37 -13.83
CA THR A 112 -6.98 -13.84 -13.43
C THR A 112 -6.07 -13.59 -14.64
N LEU A 113 -6.00 -14.51 -15.58
CA LEU A 113 -5.23 -14.35 -16.83
C LEU A 113 -5.77 -13.24 -17.74
N GLN A 114 -7.10 -13.09 -17.81
CA GLN A 114 -7.72 -11.98 -18.55
C GLN A 114 -7.38 -10.62 -17.96
N LEU A 115 -7.28 -10.53 -16.64
CA LEU A 115 -6.84 -9.30 -15.97
C LEU A 115 -5.37 -8.99 -16.31
N VAL A 116 -4.48 -9.98 -16.23
CA VAL A 116 -3.06 -9.81 -16.63
C VAL A 116 -2.98 -9.36 -18.09
N ASP A 117 -3.73 -9.99 -19.01
CA ASP A 117 -3.77 -9.62 -20.42
C ASP A 117 -4.25 -8.17 -20.61
N ALA A 118 -5.31 -7.76 -19.93
CA ALA A 118 -5.84 -6.41 -20.04
C ALA A 118 -4.84 -5.34 -19.60
N VAL A 119 -4.09 -5.61 -18.52
CA VAL A 119 -3.06 -4.73 -17.98
C VAL A 119 -1.83 -4.73 -18.88
N MET A 120 -1.29 -5.88 -19.24
CA MET A 120 -0.05 -5.99 -20.02
C MET A 120 -0.20 -5.47 -21.46
N LEU A 121 -1.39 -5.64 -22.07
CA LEU A 121 -1.70 -5.08 -23.38
C LEU A 121 -2.01 -3.56 -23.33
N GLY A 122 -2.02 -2.96 -22.16
CA GLY A 122 -2.30 -1.54 -21.98
C GLY A 122 -3.75 -1.16 -22.30
N LYS A 123 -4.70 -2.09 -22.20
CA LYS A 123 -6.14 -1.80 -22.31
C LYS A 123 -6.65 -1.07 -21.09
N VAL A 124 -6.09 -1.38 -19.91
CA VAL A 124 -6.30 -0.73 -18.62
C VAL A 124 -4.97 -0.54 -17.90
N CYS A 125 -4.92 0.33 -16.87
CA CYS A 125 -3.72 0.49 -16.04
C CYS A 125 -3.58 -0.62 -15.01
N ASN A 126 -4.69 -0.99 -14.38
CA ASN A 126 -4.77 -1.91 -13.26
C ASN A 126 -6.15 -2.57 -13.23
N GLY A 127 -6.40 -3.42 -12.24
CA GLY A 127 -7.72 -3.97 -12.03
C GLY A 127 -7.81 -4.99 -10.91
N MET A 128 -9.05 -5.45 -10.68
CA MET A 128 -9.35 -6.48 -9.70
C MET A 128 -10.18 -7.61 -10.32
N ALA A 129 -9.81 -8.84 -9.99
CA ALA A 129 -10.58 -10.03 -10.29
C ALA A 129 -11.20 -10.59 -8.99
N LEU A 130 -12.53 -10.57 -8.92
CA LEU A 130 -13.29 -11.21 -7.86
C LEU A 130 -13.48 -12.67 -8.26
N VAL A 131 -12.65 -13.54 -7.69
CA VAL A 131 -12.58 -14.96 -8.07
C VAL A 131 -12.81 -15.87 -6.88
N ARG A 132 -13.35 -17.07 -7.18
CA ARG A 132 -13.59 -18.15 -6.24
C ARG A 132 -13.68 -19.48 -6.98
N PRO A 133 -13.04 -20.56 -6.45
CA PRO A 133 -12.26 -20.67 -5.22
C PRO A 133 -10.97 -19.83 -5.22
N PRO A 134 -10.40 -19.55 -4.01
CA PRO A 134 -9.10 -18.89 -3.88
C PRO A 134 -7.94 -19.78 -4.33
N GLY A 135 -6.69 -19.28 -4.26
CA GLY A 135 -5.59 -19.98 -4.91
C GLY A 135 -4.29 -20.15 -4.13
N HIS A 136 -3.92 -19.23 -3.22
CA HIS A 136 -2.55 -19.09 -2.72
C HIS A 136 -2.02 -20.29 -1.87
N HIS A 137 -2.92 -21.10 -1.30
CA HIS A 137 -2.54 -22.30 -0.57
C HIS A 137 -2.33 -23.53 -1.47
N SER A 138 -2.87 -23.52 -2.69
CA SER A 138 -2.78 -24.66 -3.60
C SER A 138 -1.34 -24.91 -4.02
N GLN A 139 -0.88 -26.12 -3.81
CA GLN A 139 0.45 -26.59 -4.14
C GLN A 139 0.48 -27.23 -5.54
N LYS A 140 1.66 -27.56 -6.04
CA LYS A 140 1.82 -28.21 -7.35
C LYS A 140 0.93 -29.46 -7.52
N ASN A 141 0.82 -30.28 -6.48
CA ASN A 141 0.19 -31.59 -6.55
C ASN A 141 -1.04 -31.74 -5.65
N ALA A 142 -1.47 -30.70 -4.93
CA ALA A 142 -2.53 -30.82 -3.95
C ALA A 142 -3.32 -29.53 -3.75
N ALA A 143 -4.63 -29.66 -3.60
CA ALA A 143 -5.51 -28.63 -3.05
C ALA A 143 -5.23 -28.47 -1.55
N ASN A 144 -5.42 -27.26 -1.01
CA ASN A 144 -5.22 -26.98 0.40
C ASN A 144 -5.93 -25.65 0.75
N GLY A 145 -6.43 -25.50 1.97
CA GLY A 145 -6.95 -24.25 2.50
C GLY A 145 -7.95 -23.55 1.55
N PHE A 146 -9.02 -24.22 1.17
CA PHE A 146 -10.04 -23.78 0.21
C PHE A 146 -9.57 -23.58 -1.24
N CYS A 147 -8.27 -23.72 -1.54
CA CYS A 147 -7.64 -23.45 -2.84
C CYS A 147 -7.49 -24.73 -3.66
N LEU A 148 -8.01 -24.72 -4.92
CA LEU A 148 -7.82 -25.82 -5.87
C LEU A 148 -6.63 -25.59 -6.80
N PHE A 149 -6.62 -24.46 -7.52
CA PHE A 149 -5.53 -24.04 -8.40
C PHE A 149 -4.96 -22.73 -7.91
N ASN A 150 -3.65 -22.57 -7.97
CA ASN A 150 -2.98 -21.32 -7.55
C ASN A 150 -3.12 -20.24 -8.62
N ASN A 151 -4.19 -19.46 -8.55
CA ASN A 151 -4.54 -18.45 -9.53
C ASN A 151 -3.39 -17.46 -9.79
N VAL A 152 -2.74 -16.98 -8.73
CA VAL A 152 -1.66 -15.99 -8.79
C VAL A 152 -0.36 -16.60 -9.33
N ALA A 153 -0.02 -17.81 -8.92
CA ALA A 153 1.17 -18.49 -9.41
C ALA A 153 1.06 -18.81 -10.91
N ILE A 154 -0.12 -19.30 -11.35
CA ILE A 154 -0.40 -19.52 -12.78
C ILE A 154 -0.28 -18.21 -13.56
N ALA A 155 -0.82 -17.11 -13.01
CA ALA A 155 -0.73 -15.80 -13.66
C ALA A 155 0.70 -15.29 -13.78
N ALA A 156 1.54 -15.50 -12.76
CA ALA A 156 2.95 -15.11 -12.81
C ALA A 156 3.71 -15.92 -13.87
N GLU A 157 3.58 -17.26 -13.90
CA GLU A 157 4.19 -18.09 -14.93
C GLU A 157 3.69 -17.76 -16.34
N TYR A 158 2.39 -17.56 -16.50
CA TYR A 158 1.81 -17.11 -17.76
C TYR A 158 2.38 -15.76 -18.22
N ALA A 159 2.50 -14.78 -17.32
CA ALA A 159 3.05 -13.49 -17.66
C ALA A 159 4.53 -13.55 -18.05
N LYS A 160 5.33 -14.37 -17.38
CA LYS A 160 6.72 -14.66 -17.74
C LYS A 160 6.82 -15.22 -19.17
N LEU A 161 6.00 -16.21 -19.49
CA LEU A 161 6.03 -16.87 -20.81
C LEU A 161 5.51 -15.96 -21.91
N LYS A 162 4.33 -15.35 -21.71
CA LYS A 162 3.65 -14.61 -22.77
C LYS A 162 4.25 -13.23 -23.02
N TYR A 163 4.68 -12.53 -21.98
CA TYR A 163 5.18 -11.15 -22.02
C TYR A 163 6.68 -11.04 -21.78
N SER A 164 7.37 -12.17 -21.60
CA SER A 164 8.83 -12.26 -21.35
C SER A 164 9.27 -11.44 -20.13
N LEU A 165 8.43 -11.37 -19.09
CA LEU A 165 8.75 -10.64 -17.88
C LEU A 165 9.87 -11.34 -17.08
N GLN A 166 10.76 -10.54 -16.51
CA GLN A 166 11.90 -10.99 -15.74
C GLN A 166 11.77 -10.68 -14.23
N ARG A 167 10.88 -9.77 -13.86
CA ARG A 167 10.69 -9.34 -12.48
C ARG A 167 9.20 -9.16 -12.18
N ILE A 168 8.65 -10.09 -11.41
CA ILE A 168 7.26 -10.03 -10.94
C ILE A 168 7.26 -9.96 -9.43
N LEU A 169 6.57 -8.96 -8.86
CA LEU A 169 6.31 -8.90 -7.43
C LEU A 169 4.94 -9.52 -7.15
N ILE A 170 4.92 -10.51 -6.27
CA ILE A 170 3.69 -11.05 -5.69
C ILE A 170 3.61 -10.56 -4.24
N VAL A 171 2.55 -9.83 -3.91
CA VAL A 171 2.23 -9.38 -2.54
C VAL A 171 1.04 -10.19 -2.05
N ASP A 172 1.26 -10.99 -1.04
CA ASP A 172 0.22 -11.76 -0.38
C ASP A 172 -0.11 -11.09 0.95
N TRP A 173 -1.27 -10.41 0.99
CA TRP A 173 -1.74 -9.74 2.19
C TRP A 173 -2.91 -10.43 2.88
N ASP A 174 -3.21 -11.67 2.46
CA ASP A 174 -4.05 -12.60 3.20
C ASP A 174 -3.49 -12.81 4.62
N VAL A 175 -4.33 -13.14 5.58
CA VAL A 175 -3.88 -13.39 6.96
C VAL A 175 -3.19 -14.74 7.11
N HIS A 176 -3.40 -15.67 6.16
CA HIS A 176 -2.75 -16.98 6.14
C HIS A 176 -1.48 -16.95 5.28
N HIS A 177 -0.50 -17.77 5.64
CA HIS A 177 0.67 -17.95 4.79
C HIS A 177 0.30 -18.67 3.50
N GLY A 178 0.57 -18.04 2.36
CA GLY A 178 0.39 -18.65 1.04
C GLY A 178 1.51 -19.63 0.70
N GLN A 179 1.60 -20.74 1.44
CA GLN A 179 2.67 -21.74 1.28
C GLN A 179 2.71 -22.35 -0.12
N GLY A 180 1.55 -22.45 -0.79
CA GLY A 180 1.51 -22.94 -2.17
C GLY A 180 2.30 -22.03 -3.11
N THR A 181 2.12 -20.72 -3.02
CA THR A 181 2.86 -19.73 -3.80
C THR A 181 4.36 -19.74 -3.46
N GLN A 182 4.71 -19.82 -2.16
CA GLN A 182 6.10 -19.94 -1.71
C GLN A 182 6.79 -21.15 -2.35
N TYR A 183 6.21 -22.34 -2.25
CA TYR A 183 6.81 -23.57 -2.78
C TYR A 183 7.02 -23.56 -4.30
N ILE A 184 6.18 -22.81 -5.02
CA ILE A 184 6.32 -22.70 -6.47
C ILE A 184 7.50 -21.79 -6.84
N PHE A 185 7.75 -20.72 -6.08
CA PHE A 185 8.71 -19.68 -6.46
C PHE A 185 9.96 -19.58 -5.58
N GLU A 186 10.12 -20.37 -4.51
CA GLU A 186 11.22 -20.23 -3.56
C GLU A 186 12.63 -20.44 -4.14
N GLU A 187 12.75 -21.03 -5.35
CA GLU A 187 14.00 -21.16 -6.09
C GLU A 187 14.13 -20.19 -7.27
N ASP A 188 13.13 -19.34 -7.53
CA ASP A 188 13.05 -18.48 -8.70
C ASP A 188 13.31 -16.99 -8.39
N PRO A 189 14.49 -16.42 -8.75
CA PRO A 189 14.80 -15.02 -8.49
C PRO A 189 14.02 -14.03 -9.37
N SER A 190 13.25 -14.49 -10.36
CA SER A 190 12.41 -13.64 -11.20
C SER A 190 11.09 -13.26 -10.52
N VAL A 191 10.76 -13.91 -9.39
CA VAL A 191 9.57 -13.61 -8.59
C VAL A 191 10.01 -13.22 -7.19
N LEU A 192 9.70 -11.98 -6.78
CA LEU A 192 9.77 -11.56 -5.38
C LEU A 192 8.42 -11.86 -4.73
N TYR A 193 8.38 -12.84 -3.85
CA TYR A 193 7.18 -13.19 -3.08
C TYR A 193 7.28 -12.59 -1.68
N PHE A 194 6.33 -11.74 -1.33
CA PHE A 194 6.17 -11.17 0.01
C PHE A 194 4.84 -11.65 0.60
N SER A 195 4.89 -12.23 1.79
CA SER A 195 3.70 -12.61 2.57
C SER A 195 3.83 -12.12 3.99
N TRP A 196 2.86 -11.37 4.49
CA TRP A 196 2.67 -11.27 5.93
C TRP A 196 1.55 -12.22 6.33
N HIS A 197 1.62 -12.79 7.50
CA HIS A 197 0.60 -13.75 7.91
C HIS A 197 0.59 -13.94 9.43
N ARG A 198 -0.56 -14.28 9.97
CA ARG A 198 -0.69 -14.75 11.34
C ARG A 198 0.10 -16.04 11.50
N TYR A 199 0.93 -16.12 12.54
CA TYR A 199 1.86 -17.25 12.73
C TYR A 199 1.85 -17.77 14.16
N GLU A 200 1.84 -16.87 15.15
CA GLU A 200 1.81 -17.20 16.58
C GLU A 200 2.87 -18.26 16.94
N HIS A 201 4.11 -18.05 16.47
CA HIS A 201 5.23 -18.99 16.68
C HIS A 201 4.93 -20.41 16.22
N GLN A 202 4.31 -20.57 15.04
CA GLN A 202 3.92 -21.84 14.42
C GLN A 202 2.64 -22.47 15.02
N GLU A 203 1.89 -21.78 15.87
CA GLU A 203 0.64 -22.32 16.45
C GLU A 203 -0.58 -22.07 15.55
N PHE A 204 -0.53 -21.09 14.64
CA PHE A 204 -1.60 -20.81 13.70
C PHE A 204 -1.42 -21.58 12.39
N TRP A 205 -2.54 -22.04 11.80
CA TRP A 205 -2.53 -22.76 10.51
C TRP A 205 -1.89 -21.95 9.40
N PRO A 206 -1.10 -22.53 8.48
CA PRO A 206 -0.81 -23.95 8.27
C PRO A 206 0.26 -24.57 9.20
N SER A 207 0.68 -23.87 10.24
CA SER A 207 1.59 -24.37 11.30
C SER A 207 2.95 -24.87 10.77
N LEU A 208 3.47 -24.23 9.72
CA LEU A 208 4.68 -24.62 9.03
C LEU A 208 5.89 -23.83 9.56
N LYS A 209 7.02 -24.52 9.73
CA LYS A 209 8.27 -23.87 10.10
C LYS A 209 8.74 -22.88 9.03
N GLU A 210 8.57 -23.23 7.78
CA GLU A 210 8.93 -22.42 6.61
C GLU A 210 8.03 -21.20 6.38
N SER A 211 7.05 -20.97 7.25
CA SER A 211 6.29 -19.72 7.33
C SER A 211 7.00 -18.64 8.17
N ASP A 212 8.12 -18.98 8.83
CA ASP A 212 8.85 -18.02 9.65
C ASP A 212 9.76 -17.10 8.79
N TYR A 213 10.23 -16.01 9.38
CA TYR A 213 11.02 -14.95 8.75
C TYR A 213 12.37 -15.41 8.18
N ASP A 214 12.91 -16.55 8.61
CA ASP A 214 14.20 -17.09 8.18
C ASP A 214 14.10 -17.97 6.91
N ALA A 215 12.89 -18.25 6.43
CA ALA A 215 12.66 -18.91 5.14
C ALA A 215 12.79 -17.93 3.99
N VAL A 216 14.03 -17.58 3.64
CA VAL A 216 14.37 -16.54 2.66
C VAL A 216 14.40 -17.00 1.19
N GLY A 217 13.95 -18.20 0.91
CA GLY A 217 14.04 -18.86 -0.41
C GLY A 217 15.21 -19.84 -0.51
N LEU A 218 15.26 -20.58 -1.61
CA LEU A 218 16.19 -21.68 -1.84
C LEU A 218 17.04 -21.41 -3.11
N GLY A 219 18.19 -22.06 -3.20
CA GLY A 219 19.04 -22.03 -4.40
C GLY A 219 19.28 -20.62 -4.92
N ARG A 220 18.86 -20.34 -6.16
CA ARG A 220 18.96 -19.01 -6.79
C ARG A 220 17.92 -18.01 -6.27
N GLY A 221 16.82 -18.51 -5.73
CA GLY A 221 15.73 -17.70 -5.16
C GLY A 221 16.00 -17.16 -3.75
N LYS A 222 17.21 -17.41 -3.18
CA LYS A 222 17.56 -16.86 -1.86
C LYS A 222 17.49 -15.35 -1.83
N GLY A 223 16.73 -14.80 -0.87
CA GLY A 223 16.47 -13.40 -0.71
C GLY A 223 15.15 -12.95 -1.37
N PHE A 224 14.53 -13.77 -2.24
CA PHE A 224 13.32 -13.43 -2.99
C PHE A 224 12.02 -14.00 -2.38
N ASN A 225 12.11 -14.79 -1.30
CA ASN A 225 10.97 -15.19 -0.48
C ASN A 225 11.01 -14.40 0.83
N VAL A 226 9.99 -13.61 1.11
CA VAL A 226 9.94 -12.69 2.26
C VAL A 226 8.70 -13.01 3.09
N ASN A 227 8.88 -13.69 4.21
CA ASN A 227 7.84 -13.99 5.19
C ASN A 227 7.90 -13.01 6.35
N LEU A 228 6.78 -12.35 6.66
CA LEU A 228 6.63 -11.47 7.81
C LEU A 228 5.57 -12.06 8.75
N PRO A 229 5.99 -12.87 9.74
CA PRO A 229 5.08 -13.56 10.64
C PRO A 229 4.54 -12.63 11.74
N TRP A 230 3.22 -12.57 11.88
CA TRP A 230 2.56 -11.93 13.00
C TRP A 230 2.44 -12.92 14.17
N ASN A 231 3.18 -12.67 15.26
CA ASN A 231 3.23 -13.53 16.42
C ASN A 231 2.22 -13.14 17.51
N LYS A 232 1.32 -12.22 17.21
CA LYS A 232 0.16 -11.86 18.03
C LYS A 232 -1.04 -11.54 17.14
N VAL A 233 -2.22 -11.76 17.65
CA VAL A 233 -3.46 -11.25 17.06
C VAL A 233 -3.67 -9.76 17.37
N GLY A 234 -4.64 -9.14 16.72
CA GLY A 234 -5.01 -7.76 16.97
C GLY A 234 -4.11 -6.71 16.30
N MET A 235 -3.39 -7.07 15.22
CA MET A 235 -2.60 -6.11 14.43
C MET A 235 -3.51 -5.03 13.86
N GLU A 236 -3.08 -3.78 14.01
CA GLU A 236 -3.80 -2.58 13.57
C GLU A 236 -3.21 -1.99 12.29
N ASN A 237 -3.84 -0.95 11.75
CA ASN A 237 -3.39 -0.26 10.53
C ASN A 237 -1.91 0.16 10.57
N SER A 238 -1.43 0.61 11.73
CA SER A 238 -0.04 1.02 11.94
C SER A 238 0.95 -0.12 11.74
N ASP A 239 0.60 -1.35 12.12
CA ASP A 239 1.48 -2.52 11.99
C ASP A 239 1.68 -2.89 10.52
N TYR A 240 0.59 -2.93 9.75
CA TYR A 240 0.61 -3.19 8.31
C TYR A 240 1.37 -2.11 7.53
N LEU A 241 1.14 -0.84 7.85
CA LEU A 241 1.86 0.27 7.22
C LEU A 241 3.35 0.26 7.58
N ALA A 242 3.71 -0.06 8.84
CA ALA A 242 5.11 -0.19 9.24
C ALA A 242 5.83 -1.31 8.47
N ALA A 243 5.16 -2.46 8.26
CA ALA A 243 5.69 -3.54 7.42
C ALA A 243 5.92 -3.09 5.97
N PHE A 244 5.00 -2.30 5.40
CA PHE A 244 5.18 -1.73 4.07
C PHE A 244 6.37 -0.78 4.01
N PHE A 245 6.49 0.17 4.94
CA PHE A 245 7.54 1.18 4.91
C PHE A 245 8.94 0.62 5.17
N HIS A 246 9.04 -0.34 6.09
CA HIS A 246 10.32 -0.82 6.56
C HIS A 246 10.80 -2.13 5.92
N VAL A 247 9.90 -2.86 5.22
CA VAL A 247 10.24 -4.14 4.56
C VAL A 247 9.86 -4.11 3.09
N LEU A 248 8.55 -4.10 2.77
CA LEU A 248 8.09 -4.37 1.40
C LEU A 248 8.50 -3.28 0.42
N LEU A 249 8.17 -2.00 0.66
CA LEU A 249 8.42 -0.94 -0.31
C LEU A 249 9.92 -0.76 -0.62
N PRO A 250 10.83 -0.77 0.37
CA PRO A 250 12.26 -0.71 0.08
C PRO A 250 12.74 -1.82 -0.84
N MET A 251 12.33 -3.06 -0.58
CA MET A 251 12.70 -4.21 -1.41
C MET A 251 12.04 -4.13 -2.79
N ALA A 252 10.76 -3.74 -2.87
CA ALA A 252 10.02 -3.63 -4.11
C ALA A 252 10.62 -2.57 -5.05
N PHE A 253 11.02 -1.41 -4.51
CA PHE A 253 11.70 -0.38 -5.31
C PHE A 253 13.11 -0.80 -5.76
N GLU A 254 13.86 -1.56 -4.94
CA GLU A 254 15.15 -2.12 -5.34
C GLU A 254 14.97 -3.23 -6.38
N PHE A 255 13.94 -4.06 -6.27
CA PHE A 255 13.61 -5.13 -7.21
C PHE A 255 13.16 -4.58 -8.57
N ASP A 256 12.50 -3.42 -8.61
CA ASP A 256 11.96 -2.75 -9.80
C ASP A 256 11.10 -3.70 -10.66
N PRO A 257 9.92 -4.13 -10.15
CA PRO A 257 9.07 -5.10 -10.84
C PRO A 257 8.49 -4.54 -12.14
N GLU A 258 8.21 -5.44 -13.09
CA GLU A 258 7.54 -5.13 -14.35
C GLU A 258 6.03 -5.35 -14.28
N LEU A 259 5.60 -6.14 -13.27
CA LEU A 259 4.20 -6.42 -12.94
C LEU A 259 4.09 -6.65 -11.44
N VAL A 260 3.04 -6.15 -10.81
CA VAL A 260 2.65 -6.47 -9.43
C VAL A 260 1.36 -7.27 -9.45
N ILE A 261 1.35 -8.42 -8.78
CA ILE A 261 0.17 -9.24 -8.55
C ILE A 261 -0.08 -9.32 -7.06
N VAL A 262 -1.33 -9.17 -6.64
CA VAL A 262 -1.69 -9.23 -5.21
C VAL A 262 -2.59 -10.44 -4.99
N SER A 263 -2.16 -11.37 -4.12
CA SER A 263 -3.03 -12.31 -3.44
C SER A 263 -3.77 -11.55 -2.34
N SER A 264 -5.03 -11.19 -2.64
CA SER A 264 -5.78 -10.19 -1.91
C SER A 264 -6.80 -10.83 -0.98
N GLY A 265 -6.35 -11.39 0.14
CA GLY A 265 -7.21 -11.77 1.24
C GLY A 265 -7.55 -10.58 2.12
N TYR A 266 -8.76 -10.57 2.67
CA TYR A 266 -9.25 -9.52 3.55
C TYR A 266 -9.62 -10.05 4.95
N ASP A 267 -9.12 -11.22 5.29
CA ASP A 267 -9.27 -11.87 6.58
C ASP A 267 -8.39 -11.27 7.70
N SER A 268 -7.47 -10.38 7.36
CA SER A 268 -6.87 -9.45 8.32
C SER A 268 -7.81 -8.29 8.72
N GLY A 269 -8.97 -8.18 8.05
CA GLY A 269 -9.96 -7.14 8.31
C GLY A 269 -10.67 -7.30 9.66
N ILE A 270 -11.03 -6.17 10.26
CA ILE A 270 -11.70 -6.13 11.57
C ILE A 270 -12.96 -7.02 11.60
N GLY A 271 -13.06 -7.89 12.61
CA GLY A 271 -14.19 -8.79 12.81
C GLY A 271 -14.09 -10.12 12.08
N ASP A 272 -13.03 -10.34 11.31
CA ASP A 272 -12.82 -11.62 10.65
C ASP A 272 -12.60 -12.74 11.68
N PRO A 273 -13.30 -13.88 11.56
CA PRO A 273 -13.22 -14.97 12.54
C PRO A 273 -11.86 -15.69 12.51
N GLU A 274 -11.21 -15.77 11.35
CA GLU A 274 -9.92 -16.46 11.19
C GLU A 274 -8.76 -15.54 11.53
N GLY A 275 -8.76 -14.32 11.00
CA GLY A 275 -7.66 -13.41 11.17
C GLY A 275 -7.50 -12.89 12.57
N GLN A 276 -8.59 -12.48 13.21
CA GLN A 276 -8.60 -11.82 14.53
C GLN A 276 -7.70 -10.58 14.56
N MET A 277 -7.56 -9.90 13.43
CA MET A 277 -6.82 -8.66 13.29
C MET A 277 -7.78 -7.47 13.25
N ASN A 278 -7.25 -6.25 13.32
CA ASN A 278 -8.01 -5.02 13.42
C ASN A 278 -7.78 -4.07 12.23
N ALA A 279 -7.37 -4.60 11.08
CA ALA A 279 -7.22 -3.79 9.88
C ALA A 279 -8.59 -3.23 9.46
N THR A 280 -8.68 -1.91 9.28
CA THR A 280 -9.91 -1.26 8.81
C THR A 280 -9.87 -1.04 7.30
N PRO A 281 -11.02 -0.88 6.61
CA PRO A 281 -11.07 -0.87 5.14
C PRO A 281 -10.13 0.14 4.48
N GLU A 282 -9.89 1.29 5.08
CA GLU A 282 -9.02 2.32 4.51
C GLU A 282 -7.54 1.91 4.45
N VAL A 283 -7.05 0.98 5.29
CA VAL A 283 -5.65 0.56 5.17
C VAL A 283 -5.40 -0.09 3.82
N PHE A 284 -6.34 -0.89 3.31
CA PHE A 284 -6.22 -1.52 1.98
C PHE A 284 -6.19 -0.48 0.84
N ALA A 285 -6.85 0.67 1.02
CA ALA A 285 -6.71 1.80 0.09
C ALA A 285 -5.27 2.34 0.09
N HIS A 286 -4.66 2.53 1.26
CA HIS A 286 -3.27 2.98 1.37
C HIS A 286 -2.27 1.96 0.79
N LEU A 287 -2.43 0.66 1.11
CA LEU A 287 -1.59 -0.40 0.56
C LEU A 287 -1.68 -0.45 -0.97
N THR A 288 -2.90 -0.39 -1.52
CA THR A 288 -3.14 -0.33 -2.97
C THR A 288 -2.48 0.91 -3.59
N HIS A 289 -2.61 2.08 -2.96
CA HIS A 289 -1.99 3.33 -3.42
C HIS A 289 -0.47 3.20 -3.56
N PHE A 290 0.22 2.59 -2.58
CA PHE A 290 1.66 2.37 -2.65
C PHE A 290 2.05 1.40 -3.76
N LEU A 291 1.31 0.30 -3.91
CA LEU A 291 1.60 -0.68 -4.97
C LEU A 291 1.37 -0.12 -6.38
N MET A 292 0.43 0.81 -6.54
CA MET A 292 0.22 1.53 -7.81
C MET A 292 1.42 2.41 -8.21
N GLN A 293 2.35 2.70 -7.30
CA GLN A 293 3.58 3.43 -7.62
C GLN A 293 4.68 2.55 -8.23
N LEU A 294 4.50 1.22 -8.23
CA LEU A 294 5.41 0.23 -8.79
C LEU A 294 5.00 -0.17 -10.21
N ALA A 295 5.91 -0.80 -10.95
CA ALA A 295 5.65 -1.41 -12.27
C ALA A 295 4.93 -0.48 -13.27
N ASN A 296 5.13 0.83 -13.20
CA ASN A 296 4.38 1.82 -13.98
C ASN A 296 2.85 1.73 -13.79
N GLY A 297 2.39 1.36 -12.61
CA GLY A 297 0.98 1.19 -12.26
C GLY A 297 0.36 -0.13 -12.73
N ARG A 298 1.13 -1.06 -13.29
CA ARG A 298 0.65 -2.39 -13.69
C ARG A 298 0.39 -3.25 -12.46
N LEU A 299 -0.85 -3.22 -11.98
CA LEU A 299 -1.28 -3.87 -10.75
C LEU A 299 -2.50 -4.75 -11.01
N CYS A 300 -2.38 -6.04 -10.70
CA CYS A 300 -3.46 -7.02 -10.75
C CYS A 300 -3.79 -7.48 -9.34
N VAL A 301 -5.00 -7.22 -8.87
CA VAL A 301 -5.49 -7.61 -7.54
C VAL A 301 -6.43 -8.80 -7.67
N ILE A 302 -6.12 -9.91 -7.00
CA ILE A 302 -6.84 -11.19 -7.11
C ILE A 302 -7.40 -11.55 -5.74
N LEU A 303 -8.71 -11.75 -5.64
CA LEU A 303 -9.36 -12.10 -4.37
C LEU A 303 -8.88 -13.45 -3.86
N GLU A 304 -8.52 -13.51 -2.57
CA GLU A 304 -8.22 -14.74 -1.82
C GLU A 304 -9.22 -14.92 -0.66
N GLY A 305 -8.78 -14.83 0.58
CA GLY A 305 -9.57 -15.01 1.80
C GLY A 305 -10.40 -13.78 2.23
N GLY A 306 -10.95 -13.87 3.42
CA GLY A 306 -11.84 -12.90 4.03
C GLY A 306 -13.25 -13.46 4.24
N TYR A 307 -13.66 -13.59 5.53
CA TYR A 307 -14.83 -14.38 5.94
C TYR A 307 -15.86 -13.57 6.74
N HIS A 308 -15.52 -12.36 7.18
CA HIS A 308 -16.50 -11.41 7.68
C HIS A 308 -17.05 -10.57 6.51
N LEU A 309 -18.23 -10.94 5.97
CA LEU A 309 -18.77 -10.42 4.71
C LEU A 309 -18.79 -8.89 4.62
N LYS A 310 -19.13 -8.19 5.70
CA LYS A 310 -19.17 -6.72 5.70
C LYS A 310 -17.77 -6.12 5.61
N SER A 311 -16.83 -6.60 6.43
CA SER A 311 -15.43 -6.14 6.40
C SER A 311 -14.77 -6.41 5.04
N LEU A 312 -14.96 -7.62 4.50
CA LEU A 312 -14.53 -8.01 3.16
C LEU A 312 -15.06 -7.05 2.09
N SER A 313 -16.37 -6.87 2.04
CA SER A 313 -17.02 -6.06 1.00
C SER A 313 -16.58 -4.59 1.04
N GLU A 314 -16.45 -4.00 2.22
CA GLU A 314 -15.99 -2.62 2.38
C GLU A 314 -14.51 -2.48 1.98
N SER A 315 -13.66 -3.45 2.35
CA SER A 315 -12.24 -3.46 2.01
C SER A 315 -12.02 -3.63 0.51
N VAL A 316 -12.80 -4.49 -0.16
CA VAL A 316 -12.84 -4.61 -1.63
C VAL A 316 -13.22 -3.27 -2.26
N CYS A 317 -14.24 -2.60 -1.73
CA CYS A 317 -14.66 -1.29 -2.24
C CYS A 317 -13.56 -0.23 -2.10
N MET A 318 -12.84 -0.20 -0.96
CA MET A 318 -11.72 0.73 -0.77
C MET A 318 -10.58 0.46 -1.74
N THR A 319 -10.25 -0.81 -1.98
CA THR A 319 -9.27 -1.23 -2.98
C THR A 319 -9.67 -0.75 -4.38
N VAL A 320 -10.89 -1.04 -4.83
CA VAL A 320 -11.37 -0.65 -6.17
C VAL A 320 -11.46 0.87 -6.33
N LYS A 321 -11.91 1.62 -5.30
CA LYS A 321 -11.91 3.09 -5.33
C LYS A 321 -10.49 3.63 -5.56
N THR A 322 -9.50 3.05 -4.91
CA THR A 322 -8.10 3.46 -5.05
C THR A 322 -7.55 3.12 -6.44
N LEU A 323 -7.85 1.93 -6.96
CA LEU A 323 -7.49 1.54 -8.33
C LEU A 323 -8.08 2.50 -9.38
N LEU A 324 -9.31 3.00 -9.17
CA LEU A 324 -9.97 4.01 -9.99
C LEU A 324 -9.33 5.41 -9.88
N GLY A 325 -8.38 5.59 -8.96
CA GLY A 325 -7.68 6.86 -8.73
C GLY A 325 -8.48 7.88 -7.90
N ASP A 326 -9.46 7.42 -7.12
CA ASP A 326 -10.14 8.24 -6.13
C ASP A 326 -9.15 8.65 -5.02
N PRO A 327 -9.37 9.79 -4.37
CA PRO A 327 -8.59 10.18 -3.20
C PRO A 327 -8.63 9.10 -2.11
N VAL A 328 -7.45 8.80 -1.57
CA VAL A 328 -7.31 7.82 -0.49
C VAL A 328 -7.91 8.38 0.79
N PRO A 329 -8.80 7.66 1.50
CA PRO A 329 -9.34 8.12 2.77
C PRO A 329 -8.24 8.40 3.79
N GLN A 330 -8.50 9.27 4.76
CA GLN A 330 -7.55 9.48 5.85
C GLN A 330 -7.45 8.20 6.68
N ILE A 331 -6.23 7.76 6.96
CA ILE A 331 -5.98 6.61 7.83
C ILE A 331 -6.44 6.92 9.26
N THR A 332 -7.06 5.96 9.92
CA THR A 332 -7.55 6.11 11.29
C THR A 332 -6.73 5.26 12.26
N GLY A 333 -6.86 5.56 13.55
CA GLY A 333 -6.16 4.91 14.63
C GLY A 333 -4.84 5.61 15.01
N GLU A 334 -4.21 5.11 16.05
CA GLU A 334 -2.90 5.58 16.47
C GLU A 334 -1.82 5.00 15.53
N MET A 335 -1.00 5.87 14.96
CA MET A 335 0.11 5.44 14.09
C MET A 335 1.34 5.09 14.95
N ALA A 336 1.20 3.98 15.68
CA ALA A 336 2.23 3.43 16.55
C ALA A 336 2.24 1.90 16.44
N PRO A 337 3.17 1.30 15.70
CA PRO A 337 3.23 -0.14 15.58
C PRO A 337 3.49 -0.80 16.94
N CYS A 338 2.84 -1.94 17.19
CA CYS A 338 3.01 -2.69 18.42
C CYS A 338 4.40 -3.35 18.49
N LEU A 339 4.89 -3.65 19.69
CA LEU A 339 6.22 -4.23 19.89
C LEU A 339 6.41 -5.56 19.13
N SER A 340 5.37 -6.39 19.07
CA SER A 340 5.43 -7.66 18.33
C SER A 340 5.61 -7.44 16.82
N ALA A 341 4.95 -6.43 16.26
CA ALA A 341 5.13 -6.06 14.85
C ALA A 341 6.54 -5.51 14.58
N VAL A 342 7.05 -4.64 15.46
CA VAL A 342 8.41 -4.11 15.36
C VAL A 342 9.45 -5.24 15.44
N GLU A 343 9.25 -6.22 16.33
CA GLU A 343 10.12 -7.41 16.44
C GLU A 343 10.11 -8.24 15.15
N SER A 344 8.93 -8.52 14.59
CA SER A 344 8.81 -9.25 13.32
C SER A 344 9.48 -8.50 12.18
N ILE A 345 9.26 -7.19 12.04
CA ILE A 345 9.92 -6.33 11.05
C ILE A 345 11.45 -6.40 11.21
N GLN A 346 11.96 -6.29 12.43
CA GLN A 346 13.39 -6.37 12.71
C GLN A 346 13.98 -7.73 12.29
N ASN A 347 13.32 -8.82 12.61
CA ASN A 347 13.75 -10.18 12.26
C ASN A 347 13.83 -10.38 10.75
N VAL A 348 12.78 -9.98 10.01
CA VAL A 348 12.76 -10.05 8.54
C VAL A 348 13.90 -9.22 7.93
N ARG A 349 14.08 -7.97 8.39
CA ARG A 349 15.16 -7.09 7.92
C ARG A 349 16.53 -7.71 8.14
N ALA A 350 16.74 -8.33 9.29
CA ALA A 350 17.99 -9.00 9.62
C ALA A 350 18.25 -10.23 8.74
N ALA A 351 17.24 -11.07 8.52
CA ALA A 351 17.34 -12.26 7.66
C ALA A 351 17.64 -11.89 6.19
N HIS A 352 17.06 -10.79 5.71
CA HIS A 352 17.21 -10.33 4.32
C HIS A 352 18.39 -9.39 4.06
N LYS A 353 19.06 -8.91 5.10
CA LYS A 353 20.22 -8.00 4.98
C LYS A 353 21.32 -8.49 4.00
N PRO A 354 21.65 -9.78 3.91
CA PRO A 354 22.68 -10.25 2.98
C PRO A 354 22.31 -10.12 1.50
N TYR A 355 21.02 -9.94 1.18
CA TYR A 355 20.51 -10.03 -0.19
C TYR A 355 20.11 -8.68 -0.78
N TRP A 356 19.75 -7.69 0.04
CA TRP A 356 19.22 -6.41 -0.40
C TRP A 356 20.10 -5.24 0.02
N LYS A 357 20.50 -4.42 -0.95
CA LYS A 357 21.38 -3.24 -0.72
C LYS A 357 20.75 -2.24 0.25
N TRP A 358 19.42 -2.08 0.20
CA TRP A 358 18.68 -1.24 1.13
C TRP A 358 18.97 -1.60 2.60
N LEU A 359 19.09 -2.87 2.91
CA LEU A 359 19.27 -3.37 4.27
C LEU A 359 20.74 -3.45 4.71
N MET A 360 21.72 -3.41 3.78
CA MET A 360 23.14 -3.60 4.08
C MET A 360 23.70 -2.58 5.08
N TYR A 361 23.18 -1.36 5.07
CA TYR A 361 23.66 -0.26 5.90
C TYR A 361 22.96 -0.15 7.26
N GLU A 362 22.05 -1.05 7.57
CA GLU A 362 21.32 -1.02 8.85
C GLU A 362 22.07 -1.76 9.96
N ASP A 363 22.01 -1.22 11.19
CA ASP A 363 22.60 -1.87 12.35
C ASP A 363 21.86 -3.16 12.70
N THR A 364 22.59 -4.27 12.67
CA THR A 364 22.18 -5.57 13.15
C THR A 364 23.02 -6.03 14.35
N SER A 365 23.61 -5.10 15.09
CA SER A 365 24.41 -5.40 16.30
C SER A 365 23.67 -6.24 17.33
N PHE A 366 22.35 -6.28 17.26
CA PHE A 366 21.48 -7.04 18.16
C PHE A 366 21.54 -8.56 17.95
N LEU A 367 21.68 -9.06 16.70
CA LEU A 367 21.66 -10.50 16.43
C LEU A 367 22.92 -11.24 16.87
N GLN A 368 24.05 -10.57 17.00
CA GLN A 368 25.27 -11.19 17.52
C GLN A 368 25.11 -11.60 18.99
N ASN A 369 24.22 -10.97 19.75
CA ASN A 369 23.93 -11.33 21.12
C ASN A 369 22.84 -12.41 21.29
N LEU A 370 21.99 -12.60 20.29
CA LEU A 370 20.93 -13.65 20.31
C LEU A 370 21.46 -15.03 19.95
N SER A 371 22.51 -15.13 19.12
CA SER A 371 23.11 -16.41 18.74
C SER A 371 23.82 -17.13 19.92
N THR A 372 24.02 -16.46 21.04
CA THR A 372 24.67 -17.04 22.24
C THR A 372 23.67 -17.40 23.36
N LYS A 373 22.38 -17.10 23.18
CA LYS A 373 21.33 -17.49 24.14
C LYS A 373 20.21 -18.23 23.44
N SER A 374 20.47 -19.49 23.04
CA SER A 374 19.38 -20.42 22.80
C SER A 374 18.70 -20.71 24.16
N HIS A 375 17.77 -19.87 24.54
CA HIS A 375 16.81 -20.24 25.56
C HIS A 375 15.84 -21.24 24.92
N VAL A 376 16.13 -22.52 25.12
CA VAL A 376 15.13 -23.57 25.06
C VAL A 376 14.03 -23.15 26.04
N LEU A 377 12.99 -22.51 25.55
CA LEU A 377 11.73 -22.39 26.27
C LEU A 377 11.25 -23.83 26.46
N LYS A 378 11.31 -24.32 27.70
CA LYS A 378 10.64 -25.57 28.08
C LYS A 378 9.17 -25.38 27.67
N LYS A 379 8.69 -26.24 26.75
CA LYS A 379 7.26 -26.43 26.50
C LYS A 379 6.59 -26.60 27.86
N PRO A 380 5.53 -25.83 28.17
CA PRO A 380 4.60 -26.31 29.20
C PRO A 380 4.06 -27.65 28.70
N ASP A 381 4.03 -28.64 29.56
CA ASP A 381 3.34 -29.92 29.31
C ASP A 381 1.85 -29.58 29.14
N LEU A 382 1.42 -29.42 27.89
CA LEU A 382 0.00 -29.28 27.53
C LEU A 382 -0.57 -30.71 27.44
N ASP A 383 -1.58 -30.94 28.26
CA ASP A 383 -2.44 -32.09 28.25
C ASP A 383 -3.07 -32.23 26.84
N PRO A 384 -2.98 -33.42 26.18
CA PRO A 384 -3.49 -33.63 24.83
C PRO A 384 -5.02 -33.59 24.69
N SER A 385 -5.74 -33.18 25.74
CA SER A 385 -7.19 -33.12 25.80
C SER A 385 -7.81 -31.71 25.68
N THR A 386 -7.07 -30.69 25.32
CA THR A 386 -7.71 -29.42 24.93
C THR A 386 -8.31 -29.62 23.55
N GLU A 387 -9.55 -30.10 23.54
CA GLU A 387 -10.49 -30.06 22.44
C GLU A 387 -10.45 -28.65 21.82
N TYR A 388 -10.41 -28.61 20.49
CA TYR A 388 -10.81 -27.43 19.71
C TYR A 388 -12.17 -27.00 20.21
N GLU A 389 -12.22 -26.07 21.16
CA GLU A 389 -13.45 -25.31 21.41
C GLU A 389 -13.77 -24.62 20.09
N SER A 390 -14.75 -25.15 19.38
CA SER A 390 -15.41 -24.45 18.28
C SER A 390 -15.75 -23.08 18.83
N LYS A 391 -15.04 -22.01 18.38
CA LYS A 391 -15.33 -20.64 18.78
C LYS A 391 -16.76 -20.37 18.36
N ILE A 392 -17.71 -20.46 19.30
CA ILE A 392 -19.07 -19.98 19.11
C ILE A 392 -18.90 -18.51 18.80
N ILE A 393 -19.03 -18.15 17.52
CA ILE A 393 -18.97 -16.76 17.06
C ILE A 393 -20.04 -16.03 17.87
N ASN A 394 -19.58 -15.14 18.75
CA ASN A 394 -20.47 -14.41 19.63
C ASN A 394 -21.28 -13.44 18.79
N VAL A 395 -22.55 -13.74 18.53
CA VAL A 395 -23.47 -12.91 17.71
C VAL A 395 -23.43 -11.44 18.15
N ASN A 396 -23.25 -11.16 19.45
CA ASN A 396 -23.12 -9.80 19.97
C ASN A 396 -21.84 -9.10 19.50
N GLU A 397 -20.77 -9.83 19.24
CA GLU A 397 -19.51 -9.26 18.72
C GLU A 397 -19.64 -8.95 17.24
N ILE A 398 -20.25 -9.83 16.45
CA ILE A 398 -20.53 -9.54 15.04
C ILE A 398 -21.35 -8.26 14.91
N VAL A 399 -22.45 -8.14 15.65
CA VAL A 399 -23.32 -6.94 15.61
C VAL A 399 -22.56 -5.68 16.02
N LYS A 400 -21.64 -5.77 16.99
CA LYS A 400 -20.80 -4.62 17.38
C LYS A 400 -19.86 -4.21 16.27
N VAL A 401 -19.20 -5.17 15.59
CA VAL A 401 -18.28 -4.90 14.48
C VAL A 401 -19.05 -4.33 13.29
N GLU A 402 -20.19 -4.89 12.93
CA GLU A 402 -21.00 -4.37 11.82
C GLU A 402 -21.45 -2.93 12.09
N ARG A 403 -21.90 -2.63 13.31
CA ARG A 403 -22.26 -1.27 13.72
C ARG A 403 -21.06 -0.32 13.70
N PHE A 404 -19.90 -0.80 14.15
CA PHE A 404 -18.66 -0.04 14.05
C PHE A 404 -18.36 0.28 12.59
N LEU A 405 -18.34 -0.72 11.70
CA LEU A 405 -18.07 -0.53 10.27
C LEU A 405 -19.07 0.44 9.62
N GLU A 406 -20.37 0.35 9.93
CA GLU A 406 -21.35 1.30 9.40
C GLU A 406 -21.07 2.75 9.78
N LEU A 407 -20.67 2.99 11.02
CA LEU A 407 -20.34 4.33 11.51
C LEU A 407 -18.99 4.79 10.94
N HIS A 408 -18.02 3.89 10.92
CA HIS A 408 -16.68 4.14 10.41
C HIS A 408 -16.71 4.51 8.93
N MET A 409 -17.41 3.72 8.11
CA MET A 409 -17.56 3.98 6.68
C MET A 409 -18.21 5.34 6.39
N LYS A 410 -19.18 5.77 7.19
CA LYS A 410 -19.78 7.12 7.07
C LYS A 410 -18.76 8.23 7.28
N ASN A 411 -17.73 7.99 8.11
CA ASN A 411 -16.70 8.98 8.40
C ASN A 411 -15.62 9.02 7.33
N ILE A 412 -15.25 7.87 6.75
CA ILE A 412 -14.17 7.78 5.75
C ILE A 412 -14.66 7.91 4.31
N LEU A 413 -15.95 7.69 4.05
CA LEU A 413 -16.55 7.93 2.75
C LEU A 413 -16.89 9.41 2.60
N PHE A 414 -16.32 10.04 1.60
CA PHE A 414 -16.59 11.44 1.28
C PHE A 414 -16.82 11.59 -0.22
N PRO A 415 -17.57 12.63 -0.65
CA PRO A 415 -17.75 12.93 -2.07
C PRO A 415 -16.40 13.25 -2.71
N VAL A 416 -16.09 12.58 -3.80
CA VAL A 416 -14.88 12.86 -4.57
C VAL A 416 -15.03 14.25 -5.22
N PRO A 417 -14.08 15.18 -5.04
CA PRO A 417 -14.11 16.46 -5.69
C PRO A 417 -14.21 16.30 -7.22
N PRO A 418 -15.03 17.13 -7.90
CA PRO A 418 -15.28 16.96 -9.34
C PRO A 418 -14.04 17.22 -10.21
N ILE A 419 -13.07 17.93 -9.66
CA ILE A 419 -11.82 18.28 -10.34
C ILE A 419 -10.66 17.65 -9.60
N LYS A 420 -9.84 16.85 -10.30
CA LYS A 420 -8.70 16.19 -9.66
C LYS A 420 -7.57 17.20 -9.37
N THR A 421 -7.12 17.93 -10.38
CA THR A 421 -5.98 18.84 -10.27
C THR A 421 -6.31 20.21 -10.84
N ALA A 422 -6.03 21.27 -10.06
CA ALA A 422 -6.14 22.66 -10.52
C ALA A 422 -4.76 23.34 -10.67
N ALA A 423 -4.66 24.28 -11.60
CA ALA A 423 -3.48 25.14 -11.74
C ALA A 423 -3.88 26.56 -12.15
N THR A 424 -2.99 27.52 -11.94
CA THR A 424 -3.11 28.88 -12.50
C THR A 424 -2.17 29.07 -13.67
N ASP A 425 -2.61 29.81 -14.67
CA ASP A 425 -1.78 30.21 -15.81
C ASP A 425 -1.16 31.58 -15.58
N SER A 426 -0.08 31.63 -14.82
CA SER A 426 0.56 32.93 -14.50
C SER A 426 1.39 33.55 -15.63
N LYS A 427 1.70 32.80 -16.70
CA LYS A 427 2.55 33.27 -17.82
C LYS A 427 2.21 32.66 -19.19
N GLY A 428 1.00 32.19 -19.42
CA GLY A 428 0.63 31.50 -20.66
C GLY A 428 1.26 30.12 -20.84
N SER A 429 1.77 29.51 -19.76
CA SER A 429 2.40 28.15 -19.79
C SER A 429 1.40 27.03 -19.58
N ALA A 430 0.13 27.36 -19.41
CA ALA A 430 -0.95 26.38 -19.20
C ALA A 430 -1.06 25.32 -20.31
N HIS A 431 -0.75 25.69 -21.55
CA HIS A 431 -0.73 24.76 -22.69
C HIS A 431 0.36 23.70 -22.59
N LEU A 432 1.33 23.85 -21.67
CA LEU A 432 2.40 22.90 -21.42
C LEU A 432 2.02 21.88 -20.34
N LEU A 433 0.91 22.09 -19.60
CA LEU A 433 0.46 21.18 -18.58
C LEU A 433 -0.33 20.00 -19.19
N PRO A 434 -0.26 18.81 -18.60
CA PRO A 434 -1.04 17.67 -19.10
C PRO A 434 -2.54 17.89 -18.95
N VAL A 435 -3.32 17.41 -19.91
CA VAL A 435 -4.78 17.32 -19.76
C VAL A 435 -5.06 16.08 -18.86
N PRO A 436 -5.88 16.15 -17.82
CA PRO A 436 -6.93 17.17 -17.55
C PRO A 436 -6.64 18.09 -16.34
N VAL A 437 -5.61 18.93 -16.40
CA VAL A 437 -5.43 19.96 -15.37
C VAL A 437 -6.45 21.08 -15.61
N HIS A 438 -7.19 21.44 -14.57
CA HIS A 438 -8.19 22.52 -14.64
C HIS A 438 -7.53 23.89 -14.38
N LEU A 439 -7.67 24.80 -15.34
CA LEU A 439 -7.17 26.16 -15.15
C LEU A 439 -8.16 27.01 -14.38
N VAL A 440 -7.68 27.59 -13.29
CA VAL A 440 -8.48 28.47 -12.41
C VAL A 440 -8.36 29.92 -12.89
N LYS A 441 -9.50 30.63 -12.92
CA LYS A 441 -9.54 32.06 -13.27
C LYS A 441 -8.74 32.87 -12.24
N GLU A 442 -7.93 33.79 -12.73
CA GLU A 442 -7.15 34.70 -11.90
C GLU A 442 -8.06 35.66 -11.07
N MET A 443 -7.58 35.97 -9.87
CA MET A 443 -8.23 36.96 -9.00
C MET A 443 -7.92 38.38 -9.47
N ASP A 444 -8.85 39.31 -9.24
CA ASP A 444 -8.62 40.72 -9.55
C ASP A 444 -7.54 41.32 -8.63
N LYS A 445 -6.69 42.22 -9.20
CA LYS A 445 -5.58 42.82 -8.45
C LYS A 445 -6.02 43.61 -7.23
N SER A 446 -7.20 44.27 -7.28
CA SER A 446 -7.74 45.02 -6.15
C SER A 446 -8.19 44.10 -5.00
N GLU A 447 -8.78 42.98 -5.33
CA GLU A 447 -9.17 41.93 -4.35
C GLU A 447 -7.94 41.31 -3.71
N ILE A 448 -6.89 41.01 -4.51
CA ILE A 448 -5.62 40.49 -4.01
C ILE A 448 -4.98 41.47 -3.02
N LYS A 449 -4.91 42.75 -3.37
CA LYS A 449 -4.34 43.77 -2.47
C LYS A 449 -5.10 43.87 -1.17
N ALA A 450 -6.42 43.86 -1.21
CA ALA A 450 -7.28 43.91 -0.02
C ALA A 450 -7.06 42.68 0.88
N LEU A 451 -6.97 41.49 0.30
CA LEU A 451 -6.73 40.24 1.01
C LEU A 451 -5.35 40.19 1.67
N LEU A 452 -4.30 40.54 0.93
CA LEU A 452 -2.92 40.44 1.39
C LEU A 452 -2.57 41.55 2.39
N SER A 453 -3.02 42.80 2.17
CA SER A 453 -2.77 43.90 3.10
C SER A 453 -3.45 43.73 4.46
N GLY A 454 -4.59 43.04 4.51
CA GLY A 454 -5.29 42.79 5.76
C GLY A 454 -4.69 41.71 6.64
N PHE A 455 -4.02 40.70 6.06
CA PHE A 455 -3.67 39.50 6.81
C PHE A 455 -2.24 39.01 6.63
N TYR A 456 -1.52 39.46 5.60
CA TYR A 456 -0.20 38.96 5.22
C TYR A 456 0.80 40.09 4.93
N ALA A 457 0.50 41.29 5.40
CA ALA A 457 1.31 42.49 5.13
C ALA A 457 2.76 42.36 5.62
N ASP A 458 2.99 41.59 6.69
CA ASP A 458 4.31 41.29 7.23
C ASP A 458 5.14 40.32 6.39
N LEU A 459 4.53 39.61 5.44
CA LEU A 459 5.18 38.63 4.59
C LEU A 459 5.40 39.10 3.16
N VAL A 460 4.75 40.20 2.73
CA VAL A 460 4.68 40.61 1.33
C VAL A 460 5.25 42.03 1.19
N GLU A 461 6.49 42.13 0.74
CA GLU A 461 7.19 43.42 0.60
C GLU A 461 7.11 44.01 -0.83
N GLU A 462 6.79 43.22 -1.89
CA GLU A 462 6.87 43.68 -3.27
C GLU A 462 5.60 43.45 -4.11
N ASP A 463 5.26 44.46 -4.95
CA ASP A 463 4.12 44.44 -5.91
C ASP A 463 4.23 43.31 -6.99
N LYS A 464 5.44 42.80 -7.27
CA LYS A 464 5.66 41.82 -8.34
C LYS A 464 5.14 40.40 -8.01
N SER A 465 5.05 40.04 -6.73
CA SER A 465 4.58 38.74 -6.28
C SER A 465 3.07 38.70 -6.01
N LEU A 466 2.39 39.81 -5.99
CA LEU A 466 0.98 39.91 -5.59
C LEU A 466 0.05 39.02 -6.43
N LEU A 467 0.19 39.06 -7.77
CA LEU A 467 -0.68 38.28 -8.66
C LEU A 467 -0.48 36.78 -8.46
N SER A 468 0.77 36.34 -8.35
CA SER A 468 1.12 34.94 -8.09
C SER A 468 0.55 34.46 -6.75
N LEU A 469 0.66 35.28 -5.69
CA LEU A 469 0.10 34.97 -4.37
C LEU A 469 -1.43 34.88 -4.38
N GLY A 470 -2.11 35.82 -5.09
CA GLY A 470 -3.55 35.76 -5.24
C GLY A 470 -4.03 34.51 -5.96
N ASN A 471 -3.40 34.17 -7.07
CA ASN A 471 -3.70 32.98 -7.85
C ASN A 471 -3.45 31.69 -7.02
N MET A 472 -2.38 31.68 -6.24
CA MET A 472 -2.07 30.61 -5.31
C MET A 472 -3.19 30.42 -4.27
N LEU A 473 -3.68 31.49 -3.66
CA LEU A 473 -4.75 31.44 -2.66
C LEU A 473 -6.07 30.95 -3.26
N VAL A 474 -6.39 31.29 -4.52
CA VAL A 474 -7.58 30.77 -5.21
C VAL A 474 -7.53 29.25 -5.33
N ILE A 475 -6.37 28.67 -5.71
CA ILE A 475 -6.22 27.21 -5.78
C ILE A 475 -6.34 26.59 -4.39
N LEU A 476 -5.63 27.15 -3.42
CA LEU A 476 -5.64 26.67 -2.05
C LEU A 476 -7.06 26.67 -1.46
N ASP A 477 -7.81 27.76 -1.65
CA ASP A 477 -9.21 27.84 -1.22
C ASP A 477 -10.07 26.74 -1.84
N LYS A 478 -9.88 26.44 -3.13
CA LYS A 478 -10.62 25.35 -3.80
C LYS A 478 -10.29 23.97 -3.21
N ILE A 479 -9.03 23.72 -2.85
CA ILE A 479 -8.62 22.49 -2.14
C ILE A 479 -9.29 22.44 -0.77
N LEU A 480 -9.21 23.52 0.00
CA LEU A 480 -9.76 23.62 1.35
C LEU A 480 -11.28 23.46 1.38
N LYS A 481 -11.98 23.90 0.33
CA LYS A 481 -13.44 23.76 0.15
C LYS A 481 -13.84 22.42 -0.50
N LYS A 482 -12.89 21.53 -0.78
CA LYS A 482 -13.12 20.24 -1.47
C LYS A 482 -13.74 20.39 -2.87
N GLU A 483 -13.48 21.49 -3.56
CA GLU A 483 -13.89 21.70 -4.97
C GLU A 483 -12.90 21.00 -5.93
N VAL A 484 -11.64 20.88 -5.52
CA VAL A 484 -10.58 20.15 -6.22
C VAL A 484 -9.82 19.26 -5.24
N CYS A 485 -9.24 18.14 -5.73
CA CYS A 485 -8.45 17.25 -4.86
C CYS A 485 -7.09 17.87 -4.53
N ASN A 486 -6.39 18.40 -5.54
CA ASN A 486 -5.04 18.93 -5.37
C ASN A 486 -4.79 20.10 -6.37
N GLY A 487 -3.65 20.77 -6.21
CA GLY A 487 -3.34 21.89 -7.07
C GLY A 487 -1.88 22.27 -7.15
N ILE A 488 -1.53 23.01 -8.21
CA ILE A 488 -0.18 23.49 -8.49
C ILE A 488 -0.19 25.00 -8.67
N ALA A 489 0.66 25.70 -7.94
CA ALA A 489 0.92 27.12 -8.10
C ALA A 489 2.38 27.37 -8.49
N ALA A 490 2.56 28.14 -9.57
CA ALA A 490 3.87 28.71 -9.91
C ALA A 490 4.11 29.98 -9.09
N SER A 491 5.30 30.14 -8.53
CA SER A 491 5.66 31.31 -7.73
C SER A 491 7.06 31.83 -8.05
N PRO A 492 7.27 33.13 -8.16
CA PRO A 492 8.60 33.72 -8.26
C PRO A 492 9.40 33.65 -6.94
N THR A 493 8.72 33.39 -5.82
CA THR A 493 9.29 33.31 -4.47
C THR A 493 8.61 32.21 -3.66
N ALA A 494 9.04 30.96 -3.84
CA ALA A 494 8.42 29.78 -3.21
C ALA A 494 8.37 29.89 -1.68
N ALA A 495 9.43 30.40 -1.03
CA ALA A 495 9.49 30.52 0.43
C ALA A 495 8.40 31.45 1.00
N VAL A 496 8.19 32.63 0.38
CA VAL A 496 7.13 33.58 0.78
C VAL A 496 5.75 32.96 0.54
N SER A 497 5.56 32.34 -0.62
CA SER A 497 4.29 31.70 -0.99
C SER A 497 3.91 30.59 -0.02
N VAL A 498 4.87 29.78 0.42
CA VAL A 498 4.65 28.73 1.42
C VAL A 498 4.26 29.32 2.77
N ALA A 499 4.97 30.36 3.23
CA ALA A 499 4.63 31.00 4.51
C ALA A 499 3.19 31.56 4.51
N VAL A 500 2.77 32.18 3.40
CA VAL A 500 1.40 32.65 3.19
C VAL A 500 0.41 31.46 3.15
N ALA A 501 0.70 30.40 2.39
CA ALA A 501 -0.16 29.23 2.26
C ALA A 501 -0.39 28.53 3.60
N LEU A 502 0.68 28.31 4.39
CA LEU A 502 0.59 27.69 5.70
C LEU A 502 -0.23 28.52 6.69
N ARG A 503 0.01 29.84 6.74
CA ARG A 503 -0.79 30.76 7.58
C ARG A 503 -2.26 30.76 7.16
N HIS A 504 -2.53 30.71 5.84
CA HIS A 504 -3.89 30.66 5.31
C HIS A 504 -4.61 29.37 5.69
N ALA A 505 -3.95 28.22 5.54
CA ALA A 505 -4.51 26.92 5.89
C ALA A 505 -4.85 26.82 7.39
N VAL A 506 -3.94 27.25 8.27
CA VAL A 506 -4.19 27.28 9.74
C VAL A 506 -5.34 28.22 10.07
N ARG A 507 -5.43 29.38 9.43
CA ARG A 507 -6.54 30.33 9.61
C ARG A 507 -7.87 29.78 9.13
N PHE A 508 -7.88 28.99 8.04
CA PHE A 508 -9.07 28.29 7.54
C PHE A 508 -9.59 27.24 8.52
N GLY A 509 -8.76 26.80 9.48
CA GLY A 509 -9.15 25.89 10.56
C GLY A 509 -8.42 24.55 10.56
N PHE A 510 -7.48 24.32 9.65
CA PHE A 510 -6.68 23.08 9.64
C PHE A 510 -5.79 23.01 10.86
N GLN A 511 -5.76 21.81 11.47
CA GLN A 511 -5.03 21.59 12.71
C GLN A 511 -3.68 20.90 12.50
N ARG A 512 -3.53 20.17 11.37
CA ARG A 512 -2.31 19.42 11.05
C ARG A 512 -1.95 19.64 9.58
N VAL A 513 -0.99 20.51 9.35
CA VAL A 513 -0.47 20.84 8.01
C VAL A 513 0.95 20.29 7.89
N LEU A 514 1.15 19.30 7.04
CA LEU A 514 2.49 18.83 6.67
C LEU A 514 3.05 19.74 5.58
N CYS A 515 4.24 20.29 5.81
CA CYS A 515 4.98 21.02 4.79
C CYS A 515 6.31 20.34 4.50
N VAL A 516 6.55 19.95 3.26
CA VAL A 516 7.85 19.47 2.78
C VAL A 516 8.42 20.55 1.86
N PHE A 517 9.52 21.17 2.25
CA PHE A 517 10.20 22.21 1.47
C PHE A 517 11.54 21.72 0.95
N VAL A 518 11.77 21.82 -0.34
CA VAL A 518 13.03 21.41 -1.01
C VAL A 518 13.73 22.65 -1.57
N GLY A 519 14.94 22.91 -1.09
CA GLY A 519 15.78 24.04 -1.51
C GLY A 519 16.09 25.02 -0.40
N ASP A 520 16.63 26.19 -0.74
CA ASP A 520 17.00 27.21 0.23
C ASP A 520 15.75 27.98 0.70
N MET A 521 15.60 28.08 2.02
CA MET A 521 14.50 28.78 2.67
C MET A 521 15.00 29.95 3.53
N GLN A 522 14.52 31.15 3.27
CA GLN A 522 14.86 32.34 4.05
C GLN A 522 13.87 32.61 5.20
N ILE A 523 12.62 32.18 5.05
CA ILE A 523 11.55 32.41 6.03
C ILE A 523 11.11 31.06 6.59
N ILE A 524 11.36 30.82 7.88
CA ILE A 524 10.91 29.59 8.56
C ILE A 524 9.56 29.89 9.22
N PRO A 525 8.48 29.14 8.89
CA PRO A 525 7.20 29.29 9.55
C PRO A 525 7.27 28.99 11.05
N ASN A 526 6.35 29.56 11.83
CA ASN A 526 6.20 29.17 13.24
C ASN A 526 5.57 27.75 13.31
N THR A 527 6.27 26.83 13.96
CA THR A 527 5.87 25.43 14.16
C THR A 527 5.63 25.09 15.64
N GLU A 528 5.75 26.06 16.55
CA GLU A 528 5.74 25.81 18.00
C GLU A 528 4.37 25.34 18.53
N ASP A 529 3.27 25.74 17.87
CA ASP A 529 1.90 25.32 18.24
C ASP A 529 1.53 23.91 17.79
N GLY A 530 2.43 23.21 17.07
CA GLY A 530 2.24 21.85 16.59
C GLY A 530 1.28 21.70 15.40
N LYS A 531 0.69 22.79 14.89
CA LYS A 531 -0.23 22.75 13.75
C LYS A 531 0.47 22.59 12.42
N ILE A 532 1.74 22.88 12.36
CA ILE A 532 2.58 22.74 11.18
C ILE A 532 3.75 21.81 11.51
N LEU A 533 3.87 20.72 10.76
CA LEU A 533 5.07 19.90 10.69
C LEU A 533 5.84 20.29 9.44
N MET A 534 7.05 20.81 9.63
CA MET A 534 7.94 21.24 8.56
C MET A 534 9.08 20.23 8.39
N ILE A 535 9.22 19.65 7.20
CA ILE A 535 10.39 18.89 6.78
C ILE A 535 11.12 19.71 5.72
N HIS A 536 12.29 20.24 6.08
CA HIS A 536 13.11 21.07 5.20
C HIS A 536 14.28 20.28 4.63
N ILE A 537 14.32 20.10 3.32
CA ILE A 537 15.34 19.35 2.58
C ILE A 537 16.25 20.35 1.86
N CYS A 538 17.51 20.44 2.28
CA CYS A 538 18.49 21.39 1.77
C CYS A 538 19.88 20.76 1.62
N GLU A 539 20.75 21.36 0.79
CA GLU A 539 22.13 20.87 0.60
C GLU A 539 23.05 21.21 1.79
N LYS A 540 22.85 22.36 2.40
CA LYS A 540 23.70 22.85 3.50
C LYS A 540 22.90 23.03 4.77
N GLU A 541 23.48 22.66 5.91
CA GLU A 541 22.91 22.99 7.21
C GLU A 541 22.75 24.50 7.34
N GLN A 542 21.54 24.96 7.61
CA GLN A 542 21.32 26.33 8.07
C GLN A 542 21.69 26.39 9.54
N SER A 543 22.82 27.03 9.83
CA SER A 543 23.56 27.02 11.10
C SER A 543 22.81 27.57 12.33
N GLU A 544 21.56 28.01 12.22
CA GLU A 544 20.89 28.73 13.31
C GLU A 544 19.70 28.01 13.95
N LYS A 545 19.18 26.94 13.37
CA LYS A 545 18.02 26.23 13.94
C LYS A 545 18.26 24.73 14.05
N THR A 546 18.37 24.24 15.26
CA THR A 546 18.39 22.79 15.56
C THR A 546 17.03 22.15 15.22
N SER A 547 17.02 20.93 14.69
CA SER A 547 15.80 20.17 14.46
C SER A 547 15.00 20.00 15.76
N SER A 548 13.68 20.18 15.66
CA SER A 548 12.72 20.00 16.76
C SER A 548 11.61 19.05 16.28
N LYS A 549 10.72 18.63 17.19
CA LYS A 549 9.60 17.75 16.89
C LYS A 549 8.80 18.19 15.65
N HIS A 550 8.58 19.48 15.45
CA HIS A 550 7.75 20.02 14.36
C HIS A 550 8.54 20.79 13.29
N TYR A 551 9.86 20.87 13.44
CA TYR A 551 10.77 21.40 12.41
C TYR A 551 11.96 20.46 12.26
N ILE A 552 12.02 19.76 11.14
CA ILE A 552 13.03 18.75 10.84
C ILE A 552 13.84 19.20 9.64
N SER A 553 15.14 19.40 9.82
CA SER A 553 16.06 19.71 8.73
C SER A 553 16.75 18.42 8.27
N LEU A 554 16.54 18.09 7.00
CA LEU A 554 17.17 16.95 6.34
C LEU A 554 18.20 17.47 5.35
N ASN A 555 19.46 17.34 5.73
CA ASN A 555 20.57 17.74 4.87
C ASN A 555 20.85 16.63 3.85
N TRP A 556 20.36 16.82 2.60
CA TRP A 556 20.45 15.83 1.54
C TRP A 556 20.78 16.48 0.22
N LYS A 557 21.76 15.93 -0.47
CA LYS A 557 22.09 16.21 -1.85
C LYS A 557 21.99 14.91 -2.64
N GLU A 558 21.13 14.90 -3.66
CA GLU A 558 20.98 13.74 -4.54
C GLU A 558 22.24 13.56 -5.40
N ASP A 559 22.72 12.33 -5.54
CA ASP A 559 23.83 12.03 -6.41
C ASP A 559 23.39 12.00 -7.89
N ALA A 560 24.25 12.51 -8.78
CA ALA A 560 23.89 12.70 -10.19
C ALA A 560 23.60 11.39 -10.97
N GLU A 561 24.03 10.24 -10.44
CA GLU A 561 23.97 8.94 -11.14
C GLU A 561 22.87 8.00 -10.61
N GLY A 562 22.09 8.38 -9.61
CA GLY A 562 21.11 7.46 -9.06
C GLY A 562 20.13 8.06 -8.07
N ASN A 563 19.09 7.30 -7.78
CA ASN A 563 18.01 7.72 -6.91
C ASN A 563 18.22 7.17 -5.49
N ASP A 564 19.17 7.75 -4.76
CA ASP A 564 19.45 7.39 -3.36
C ASP A 564 18.47 8.05 -2.35
N PHE A 565 17.67 9.01 -2.84
CA PHE A 565 16.69 9.73 -2.01
C PHE A 565 15.51 8.84 -1.55
N PHE A 566 15.28 7.69 -2.21
CA PHE A 566 14.33 6.68 -1.71
C PHE A 566 14.56 6.34 -0.24
N ALA A 567 15.82 6.26 0.19
CA ALA A 567 16.16 5.95 1.56
C ALA A 567 15.60 6.96 2.56
N ALA A 568 15.66 8.25 2.22
CA ALA A 568 15.09 9.30 3.06
C ALA A 568 13.55 9.29 3.02
N VAL A 569 12.96 9.06 1.85
CA VAL A 569 11.50 9.07 1.70
C VAL A 569 10.87 7.91 2.45
N LEU A 570 11.28 6.68 2.14
CA LEU A 570 10.66 5.48 2.70
C LEU A 570 11.05 5.25 4.17
N GLY A 571 12.33 5.49 4.52
CA GLY A 571 12.84 5.21 5.85
C GLY A 571 12.62 6.33 6.88
N PHE A 572 12.19 7.52 6.46
CA PHE A 572 12.08 8.67 7.35
C PHE A 572 10.88 9.58 7.08
N ILE A 573 10.77 10.16 5.87
CA ILE A 573 9.75 11.17 5.58
C ILE A 573 8.34 10.57 5.65
N LEU A 574 8.12 9.45 4.98
CA LEU A 574 6.81 8.79 4.92
C LEU A 574 6.34 8.28 6.28
N PRO A 575 7.17 7.57 7.09
CA PRO A 575 6.80 7.21 8.45
C PRO A 575 6.41 8.39 9.34
N ILE A 576 7.13 9.50 9.28
CA ILE A 576 6.80 10.72 10.03
C ILE A 576 5.48 11.32 9.55
N ALA A 577 5.29 11.41 8.23
CA ALA A 577 4.07 11.95 7.64
C ALA A 577 2.82 11.15 8.07
N TYR A 578 2.93 9.81 8.12
CA TYR A 578 1.86 8.93 8.61
C TYR A 578 1.66 9.03 10.13
N SER A 579 2.73 9.16 10.92
CA SER A 579 2.59 9.44 12.36
C SER A 579 1.88 10.78 12.63
N TYR A 580 2.14 11.79 11.80
CA TYR A 580 1.53 13.11 11.95
C TYR A 580 0.07 13.16 11.49
N GLN A 581 -0.32 12.33 10.51
CA GLN A 581 -1.68 12.27 9.93
C GLN A 581 -2.21 13.66 9.52
N PRO A 582 -1.62 14.32 8.52
CA PRO A 582 -1.97 15.68 8.15
C PRO A 582 -3.39 15.82 7.59
N ASP A 583 -3.99 17.00 7.77
CA ASP A 583 -5.26 17.39 7.14
C ASP A 583 -5.03 18.04 5.76
N LEU A 584 -3.81 18.55 5.52
CA LEU A 584 -3.34 19.14 4.27
C LEU A 584 -1.84 18.85 4.12
N THR A 585 -1.40 18.50 2.91
CA THR A 585 0.02 18.41 2.56
C THR A 585 0.42 19.53 1.62
N VAL A 586 1.42 20.32 2.00
CA VAL A 586 2.04 21.35 1.16
C VAL A 586 3.43 20.88 0.78
N ILE A 587 3.70 20.78 -0.52
CA ILE A 587 5.05 20.44 -1.02
C ILE A 587 5.56 21.59 -1.84
N ALA A 588 6.68 22.17 -1.43
CA ALA A 588 7.24 23.34 -2.09
C ALA A 588 8.66 23.09 -2.58
N VAL A 589 8.96 23.65 -3.73
CA VAL A 589 10.28 23.60 -4.35
C VAL A 589 10.76 25.02 -4.62
N GLY A 590 11.77 25.43 -3.85
CA GLY A 590 12.43 26.71 -3.94
C GLY A 590 13.72 26.67 -4.76
N PRO A 591 14.50 27.77 -4.73
CA PRO A 591 15.78 27.86 -5.43
C PRO A 591 16.81 26.89 -4.85
N ASN A 592 17.84 26.59 -5.68
CA ASN A 592 18.94 25.70 -5.27
C ASN A 592 18.46 24.35 -4.72
N ARG A 593 17.49 23.75 -5.40
CA ARG A 593 16.96 22.45 -5.01
C ARG A 593 18.07 21.40 -4.97
N SER A 594 18.12 20.65 -3.89
CA SER A 594 19.10 19.57 -3.67
C SER A 594 18.66 18.21 -4.26
N LEU A 595 17.44 18.14 -4.80
CA LEU A 595 16.85 16.94 -5.39
C LEU A 595 16.56 17.11 -6.88
N GLY A 596 16.69 16.01 -7.63
CA GLY A 596 16.28 15.92 -9.02
C GLY A 596 14.77 15.83 -9.19
N ILE A 597 14.32 15.85 -10.46
CA ILE A 597 12.89 15.77 -10.80
C ILE A 597 12.29 14.43 -10.32
N SER A 598 13.07 13.33 -10.42
CA SER A 598 12.61 12.00 -10.00
C SER A 598 12.37 11.91 -8.50
N GLY A 599 13.28 12.42 -7.67
CA GLY A 599 13.13 12.43 -6.21
C GLY A 599 11.95 13.29 -5.74
N ILE A 600 11.76 14.46 -6.36
CA ILE A 600 10.62 15.33 -6.09
C ILE A 600 9.31 14.65 -6.53
N SER A 601 9.27 14.05 -7.73
CA SER A 601 8.09 13.33 -8.22
C SER A 601 7.71 12.16 -7.29
N LEU A 602 8.69 11.47 -6.72
CA LEU A 602 8.49 10.42 -5.73
C LEU A 602 7.81 10.96 -4.45
N LEU A 603 8.26 12.10 -3.93
CA LEU A 603 7.61 12.74 -2.80
C LEU A 603 6.13 12.99 -3.05
N PHE A 604 5.80 13.59 -4.21
CA PHE A 604 4.41 13.82 -4.57
C PHE A 604 3.62 12.53 -4.69
N ALA A 605 4.16 11.50 -5.35
CA ALA A 605 3.48 10.24 -5.59
C ALA A 605 3.16 9.51 -4.28
N LEU A 606 4.11 9.41 -3.36
CA LEU A 606 3.92 8.67 -2.10
C LEU A 606 3.10 9.47 -1.08
N LEU A 607 3.28 10.80 -1.00
CA LEU A 607 2.53 11.63 -0.06
C LEU A 607 1.09 11.91 -0.52
N GLN A 608 0.74 11.61 -1.79
CA GLN A 608 -0.63 11.76 -2.31
C GLN A 608 -1.63 10.80 -1.62
N GLY A 609 -1.16 9.74 -0.96
CA GLY A 609 -1.99 8.88 -0.11
C GLY A 609 -2.47 9.54 1.19
N LEU A 610 -1.94 10.72 1.56
CA LEU A 610 -2.30 11.41 2.80
C LEU A 610 -3.34 12.50 2.58
N ALA A 611 -3.96 12.95 3.69
CA ALA A 611 -4.85 14.10 3.74
C ALA A 611 -6.02 14.05 2.73
N GLU A 612 -6.60 12.89 2.46
CA GLU A 612 -7.60 12.69 1.40
C GLU A 612 -7.11 13.18 0.03
N SER A 613 -5.81 12.98 -0.27
CA SER A 613 -5.11 13.49 -1.47
C SER A 613 -5.09 15.03 -1.59
N ARG A 614 -5.35 15.77 -0.52
CA ARG A 614 -5.24 17.22 -0.50
C ARG A 614 -3.78 17.64 -0.48
N ILE A 615 -3.21 17.76 -1.69
CA ILE A 615 -1.85 18.26 -1.90
C ILE A 615 -1.89 19.61 -2.56
N PHE A 616 -1.10 20.54 -2.01
CA PHE A 616 -0.83 21.83 -2.61
C PHE A 616 0.64 21.94 -2.98
N ALA A 617 0.92 22.00 -4.28
CA ALA A 617 2.27 22.16 -4.83
C ALA A 617 2.59 23.64 -5.05
N VAL A 618 3.71 24.12 -4.51
CA VAL A 618 4.27 25.46 -4.77
C VAL A 618 5.64 25.27 -5.41
N ILE A 619 5.77 25.64 -6.68
CA ILE A 619 6.99 25.41 -7.46
C ILE A 619 7.47 26.74 -8.02
N GLU A 620 8.79 26.98 -8.02
CA GLU A 620 9.34 28.18 -8.66
C GLU A 620 8.97 28.27 -10.14
N ASP A 621 8.56 29.45 -10.59
CA ASP A 621 8.03 29.68 -11.93
C ASP A 621 9.05 29.48 -13.06
N THR A 622 10.34 29.36 -12.73
CA THR A 622 11.44 28.99 -13.63
C THR A 622 11.53 27.49 -13.90
N GLU A 623 10.92 26.64 -13.03
CA GLU A 623 11.04 25.18 -13.05
C GLU A 623 9.92 24.49 -13.87
N ILE A 624 9.76 24.87 -15.15
CA ILE A 624 8.67 24.42 -16.02
C ILE A 624 8.64 22.88 -16.18
N ILE A 625 9.79 22.25 -16.38
CA ILE A 625 9.88 20.79 -16.57
C ILE A 625 9.44 20.05 -15.30
N LEU A 626 9.83 20.55 -14.12
CA LEU A 626 9.40 20.02 -12.85
C LEU A 626 7.89 20.16 -12.67
N MET A 627 7.32 21.34 -12.97
CA MET A 627 5.87 21.57 -12.92
C MET A 627 5.11 20.57 -13.80
N GLN A 628 5.58 20.29 -15.01
CA GLN A 628 4.99 19.28 -15.90
C GLN A 628 5.05 17.87 -15.31
N SER A 629 6.19 17.50 -14.71
CA SER A 629 6.35 16.19 -14.07
C SER A 629 5.42 16.02 -12.88
N VAL A 630 5.38 17.02 -11.99
CA VAL A 630 4.49 17.02 -10.82
C VAL A 630 3.02 17.00 -11.24
N ALA A 631 2.64 17.76 -12.27
CA ALA A 631 1.28 17.76 -12.80
C ALA A 631 0.86 16.37 -13.28
N LYS A 632 1.74 15.64 -13.99
CA LYS A 632 1.48 14.25 -14.42
C LYS A 632 1.24 13.31 -13.24
N VAL A 633 2.02 13.45 -12.17
CA VAL A 633 1.84 12.68 -10.93
C VAL A 633 0.49 12.99 -10.29
N LEU A 634 0.17 14.26 -10.10
CA LEU A 634 -1.06 14.69 -9.42
C LEU A 634 -2.33 14.30 -10.17
N VAL A 635 -2.33 14.34 -11.50
CA VAL A 635 -3.46 13.84 -12.30
C VAL A 635 -3.52 12.32 -12.37
N GLY A 636 -2.48 11.61 -11.93
CA GLY A 636 -2.38 10.15 -12.02
C GLY A 636 -2.13 9.65 -13.45
N ALA A 637 -1.52 10.47 -14.31
CA ALA A 637 -1.31 10.13 -15.73
C ALA A 637 -0.17 9.13 -15.94
N SER A 638 0.78 9.06 -15.05
CA SER A 638 1.85 8.04 -15.02
C SER A 638 2.56 8.08 -13.67
N THR A 639 2.99 6.91 -13.21
CA THR A 639 4.02 6.84 -12.18
C THR A 639 5.35 7.23 -12.84
N PRO A 640 6.14 8.12 -12.22
CA PRO A 640 7.46 8.42 -12.76
C PRO A 640 8.33 7.16 -12.71
N HIS A 641 9.12 6.94 -13.76
CA HIS A 641 10.18 5.93 -13.71
C HIS A 641 11.30 6.49 -12.83
N PHE A 642 11.54 5.86 -11.70
CA PHE A 642 12.50 6.35 -10.70
C PHE A 642 13.95 5.96 -11.00
N GLY A 643 14.21 5.21 -12.06
CA GLY A 643 15.54 4.72 -12.42
C GLY A 643 16.00 3.54 -11.55
N VAL A 644 17.25 3.15 -11.74
CA VAL A 644 17.85 2.08 -10.95
C VAL A 644 18.09 2.55 -9.53
N TYR A 645 17.69 1.76 -8.55
CA TYR A 645 17.98 2.03 -7.14
C TYR A 645 19.50 2.08 -6.91
N VAL A 646 19.97 3.18 -6.32
CA VAL A 646 21.33 3.35 -5.85
C VAL A 646 21.32 3.48 -4.33
N PRO A 647 22.09 2.66 -3.61
CA PRO A 647 22.15 2.76 -2.17
C PRO A 647 22.79 4.10 -1.76
N PRO A 648 22.25 4.77 -0.72
CA PRO A 648 22.83 6.01 -0.22
C PRO A 648 24.23 5.76 0.37
N THR A 649 25.06 6.80 0.38
CA THR A 649 26.38 6.73 1.03
C THR A 649 26.25 6.47 2.53
N GLN A 650 27.28 5.92 3.16
CA GLN A 650 27.27 5.66 4.62
C GLN A 650 27.01 6.94 5.44
N GLU A 651 27.49 8.09 4.96
CA GLU A 651 27.23 9.39 5.61
C GLU A 651 25.73 9.71 5.62
N LYS A 652 25.03 9.55 4.49
CA LYS A 652 23.58 9.76 4.35
C LYS A 652 22.78 8.79 5.24
N VAL A 653 23.19 7.53 5.27
CA VAL A 653 22.59 6.51 6.15
C VAL A 653 22.73 6.90 7.62
N ASN A 654 23.92 7.32 8.04
CA ASN A 654 24.18 7.75 9.41
C ASN A 654 23.33 8.98 9.80
N LYS A 655 23.10 9.92 8.86
CA LYS A 655 22.20 11.07 9.08
C LYS A 655 20.76 10.61 9.33
N ILE A 656 20.24 9.70 8.50
CA ILE A 656 18.88 9.16 8.71
C ILE A 656 18.79 8.45 10.05
N LYS A 657 19.78 7.64 10.41
CA LYS A 657 19.82 6.95 11.71
C LYS A 657 19.77 7.93 12.89
N LEU A 658 20.61 8.96 12.87
CA LEU A 658 20.63 9.98 13.92
C LEU A 658 19.27 10.68 14.07
N LEU A 659 18.64 11.05 12.97
CA LEU A 659 17.31 11.66 12.98
C LEU A 659 16.24 10.69 13.46
N ARG A 660 16.30 9.41 13.04
CA ARG A 660 15.41 8.36 13.50
C ARG A 660 15.54 8.18 15.02
N ASP A 661 16.76 8.05 15.53
CA ASP A 661 17.02 7.88 16.97
C ASP A 661 16.56 9.08 17.79
N GLN A 662 16.67 10.28 17.22
CA GLN A 662 16.21 11.51 17.85
C GLN A 662 14.66 11.56 17.93
N PHE A 663 13.93 11.10 16.90
CA PHE A 663 12.51 11.36 16.75
C PHE A 663 11.59 10.15 16.90
N GLN A 664 12.10 8.91 17.01
CA GLN A 664 11.26 7.71 17.06
C GLN A 664 10.38 7.61 18.32
N GLU A 665 10.67 8.35 19.37
CA GLU A 665 9.80 8.40 20.56
C GLU A 665 8.57 9.31 20.33
N GLU A 666 8.72 10.35 19.51
CA GLU A 666 7.64 11.25 19.12
C GLU A 666 6.85 10.75 17.91
N TRP A 667 7.55 10.17 16.94
CA TRP A 667 6.99 9.68 15.67
C TRP A 667 7.13 8.16 15.59
N LYS A 668 6.18 7.45 16.17
CA LYS A 668 6.25 6.00 16.42
C LYS A 668 6.41 5.14 15.17
N MET A 669 5.91 5.58 14.01
CA MET A 669 6.11 4.87 12.73
C MET A 669 7.58 4.81 12.28
N LEU A 670 8.48 5.57 12.90
CA LEU A 670 9.93 5.44 12.68
C LEU A 670 10.54 4.18 13.33
N GLN A 671 9.81 3.54 14.23
CA GLN A 671 10.30 2.35 14.93
C GLN A 671 10.38 1.16 13.98
N CYS A 672 11.57 0.62 13.79
CA CYS A 672 11.84 -0.58 13.00
C CYS A 672 12.75 -1.58 13.70
N SER A 673 13.07 -1.31 14.98
CA SER A 673 13.85 -2.19 15.85
C SER A 673 13.45 -1.97 17.31
N VAL A 674 13.49 -3.05 18.08
CA VAL A 674 13.23 -2.98 19.54
C VAL A 674 14.48 -2.46 20.24
N LYS A 675 14.35 -1.47 21.12
CA LYS A 675 15.49 -0.97 21.93
C LYS A 675 15.84 -1.95 23.04
N ASP A 676 17.16 -2.12 23.28
CA ASP A 676 17.66 -2.81 24.48
C ASP A 676 17.16 -2.10 25.74
N GLY A 677 16.43 -2.80 26.61
CA GLY A 677 16.05 -2.29 27.93
C GLY A 677 14.55 -2.14 28.22
N ILE A 678 13.67 -2.36 27.24
CA ILE A 678 12.24 -2.51 27.53
C ILE A 678 12.01 -3.95 28.03
N SER A 679 11.82 -4.09 29.34
CA SER A 679 11.52 -5.38 29.97
C SER A 679 10.30 -5.99 29.33
N ARG A 680 10.41 -7.25 28.92
CA ARG A 680 9.31 -8.07 28.42
C ARG A 680 8.25 -8.17 29.54
N ASN A 681 7.19 -7.40 29.44
CA ASN A 681 5.95 -7.64 30.19
C ASN A 681 4.87 -8.13 29.24
#